data_67092b712455b36b05994cb503cc27b5
#
_entry.id   67092b712455b36b05994cb503cc27b5
#
_cell.length_a   1.000
_cell.length_b   1.000
_cell.length_c   1.000
_cell.angle_alpha   90.00
_cell.angle_beta   90.00
_cell.angle_gamma   90.00
#
_symmetry.space_group_name_H-M   'P 1'
#
loop_
_entity.id
_entity.type
_entity.pdbx_description
1 polymer ?
#
loop_
_entity_poly.entity_id
_entity_poly.type
_entity_poly.pdbx_seq_one_letter_code
_entity_poly.pdbx_strand_id
1 'polypeptide(L)'
;MRENDFNTVMTRALAVLLAASLPAGGAETLPEPVRQMLASHCTDCHDADVKKGGVNLDFESLDLHSPASATLLERMHRALANDEMPPAKKARPEAAAKSAVLAWLDETLVQKVPRHAVGLRRLTRVEYENTISKVFGIPFKVSSGFPADTNSHGFDNVAESLMLSPPLLDAYMESAIEVADILFPPPPEPTPPPRKWTIPPDDLTSIDGHGPSNKLVDGKMRLILSNYASTASRFAASASGYYRVKFRASAFRAGDGKPLLVKLDNLKEFEVPVSGTVEHQGEIVLHPGRSFGFMFASSPVKKLDSNVPYEGFREALRQRFERHPRLLAAWLPLHEPVPDSATGAIRLKTYDTGHELQKKQVENAYNAELARTDLDLAAATPEAARKVVDAMYVNKNPRGFGGYQMHFYGNSLMSTHFTHGPAIDIESIEIEGPIPATEGPRYVVLHPRYSRAIGLQRALLGAEAAKLTTTAALDTALQRMLAKIFRRDAEPSESSRYRTLVEQHRQEGHSLEAALHLALRTALVSPQFIYREGAGSDSFAGADLAARLSYFLTSRPPDDLLRAAVADGSLGRAGGIRLQAERLLASPEVKDFVTSFVGQWLGTRKIPEIMPDSSLGAYGETHGKAMMQEPELVFAEILRENRPIQDFIAPDFTHTHTIVGKQMYGLTMDPPDYTKPFTMTRVTLPRDGRAGGLLGMSGVMMATANGVDTQPVYRGKWVLETILNDPPPPPPESVPAITPDTTQAKTIRELMAAHTTQASCAGCHRKLDPPGFLLENYDAIGQWRETYPIRSIDTRGRTVTKPGPAVDATATMPDGTQLKEARDLKRYVLSHPERFGRALTEKLFLYASGRLPSYAERKQLHAISDKLVSTKAGFRDLLLAIIESEPFTQR
;
A
#
# COMPACT_ATOMS: atom_id res chain seq x y z
N MET A 1 -36.57 -22.14 9.46
CA MET A 1 -37.37 -21.53 8.34
C MET A 1 -36.70 -21.95 7.05
N ARG A 2 -37.47 -22.53 6.12
CA ARG A 2 -36.92 -23.14 4.90
C ARG A 2 -36.47 -22.06 3.91
N GLU A 3 -35.41 -22.31 3.17
CA GLU A 3 -34.81 -21.41 2.14
C GLU A 3 -35.79 -20.80 1.13
N ASN A 4 -36.97 -21.37 0.96
CA ASN A 4 -38.00 -20.92 0.03
C ASN A 4 -38.77 -19.66 0.48
N ASP A 5 -38.80 -19.33 1.76
CA ASP A 5 -39.55 -18.14 2.26
C ASP A 5 -38.76 -16.85 2.11
N PHE A 6 -37.41 -16.95 2.11
CA PHE A 6 -36.52 -15.80 1.95
C PHE A 6 -36.54 -15.22 0.52
N ASN A 7 -36.57 -16.11 -0.47
CA ASN A 7 -36.62 -15.71 -1.88
C ASN A 7 -37.97 -15.06 -2.29
N THR A 8 -39.08 -15.44 -1.67
CA THR A 8 -40.40 -14.88 -1.96
C THR A 8 -40.58 -13.48 -1.39
N VAL A 9 -39.98 -13.17 -0.25
CA VAL A 9 -40.01 -11.84 0.38
C VAL A 9 -39.12 -10.86 -0.37
N MET A 10 -37.95 -11.29 -0.84
CA MET A 10 -37.03 -10.45 -1.64
C MET A 10 -37.61 -10.11 -3.01
N THR A 11 -38.28 -11.03 -3.67
CA THR A 11 -38.88 -10.80 -4.99
C THR A 11 -40.08 -9.84 -4.92
N ARG A 12 -40.84 -9.83 -3.84
CA ARG A 12 -41.94 -8.89 -3.63
C ARG A 12 -41.49 -7.49 -3.22
N ALA A 13 -40.36 -7.37 -2.46
CA ALA A 13 -39.80 -6.07 -2.14
C ALA A 13 -39.14 -5.38 -3.34
N LEU A 14 -38.58 -6.15 -4.27
CA LEU A 14 -38.00 -5.59 -5.51
C LEU A 14 -39.04 -5.12 -6.51
N ALA A 15 -40.23 -5.75 -6.54
CA ALA A 15 -41.32 -5.38 -7.45
C ALA A 15 -42.08 -4.11 -7.03
N VAL A 16 -42.02 -3.72 -5.73
CA VAL A 16 -42.69 -2.51 -5.24
C VAL A 16 -41.84 -1.26 -5.44
N LEU A 17 -40.53 -1.40 -5.59
CA LEU A 17 -39.59 -0.29 -5.85
C LEU A 17 -39.53 0.15 -7.34
N LEU A 18 -40.14 -0.62 -8.26
CA LEU A 18 -40.13 -0.34 -9.71
C LEU A 18 -41.38 0.40 -10.21
N ALA A 19 -42.32 0.75 -9.34
CA ALA A 19 -43.57 1.45 -9.72
C ALA A 19 -43.61 2.89 -9.18
N ALA A 20 -42.47 3.56 -9.00
CA ALA A 20 -42.46 5.02 -8.91
C ALA A 20 -42.65 5.57 -10.32
N SER A 21 -43.87 6.02 -10.63
CA SER A 21 -44.21 6.73 -11.85
C SER A 21 -43.23 7.88 -12.10
N LEU A 22 -42.29 7.67 -13.03
CA LEU A 22 -41.55 8.74 -13.64
C LEU A 22 -42.59 9.71 -14.29
N PRO A 23 -42.49 11.03 -14.07
CA PRO A 23 -43.27 11.97 -14.85
C PRO A 23 -42.92 11.73 -16.31
N ALA A 24 -43.92 11.55 -17.17
CA ALA A 24 -43.74 11.51 -18.60
C ALA A 24 -43.18 12.87 -19.04
N GLY A 25 -41.84 12.97 -19.12
CA GLY A 25 -41.21 14.13 -19.72
C GLY A 25 -41.58 14.20 -21.17
N GLY A 26 -42.29 15.25 -21.56
CA GLY A 26 -42.66 15.47 -22.96
C GLY A 26 -41.38 15.60 -23.81
N ALA A 27 -41.35 14.93 -24.96
CA ALA A 27 -40.31 15.13 -25.94
C ALA A 27 -40.25 16.61 -26.37
N GLU A 28 -39.10 17.25 -26.32
CA GLU A 28 -38.95 18.65 -26.76
C GLU A 28 -38.69 18.70 -28.25
N THR A 29 -39.49 19.51 -28.96
CA THR A 29 -39.32 19.75 -30.40
C THR A 29 -38.17 20.73 -30.65
N LEU A 30 -37.35 20.45 -31.67
CA LEU A 30 -36.24 21.31 -32.04
C LEU A 30 -36.75 22.66 -32.60
N PRO A 31 -36.14 23.78 -32.22
CA PRO A 31 -36.42 25.09 -32.85
C PRO A 31 -36.11 25.07 -34.33
N GLU A 32 -36.93 25.82 -35.13
CA GLU A 32 -36.79 25.85 -36.59
C GLU A 32 -35.37 26.21 -37.08
N PRO A 33 -34.67 27.17 -36.50
CA PRO A 33 -33.29 27.47 -36.92
C PRO A 33 -32.30 26.30 -36.68
N VAL A 34 -32.53 25.51 -35.64
CA VAL A 34 -31.71 24.31 -35.32
C VAL A 34 -31.97 23.22 -36.36
N ARG A 35 -33.26 22.94 -36.65
CA ARG A 35 -33.64 21.94 -37.66
C ARG A 35 -33.06 22.28 -39.04
N GLN A 36 -33.19 23.55 -39.46
CA GLN A 36 -32.65 24.00 -40.76
C GLN A 36 -31.12 23.84 -40.85
N MET A 37 -30.39 24.17 -39.79
CA MET A 37 -28.95 24.03 -39.77
C MET A 37 -28.54 22.55 -39.78
N LEU A 38 -29.22 21.68 -39.03
CA LEU A 38 -28.94 20.25 -39.05
C LEU A 38 -29.19 19.65 -40.42
N ALA A 39 -30.35 19.95 -41.02
CA ALA A 39 -30.73 19.49 -42.37
C ALA A 39 -29.72 19.94 -43.46
N SER A 40 -29.21 21.19 -43.36
CA SER A 40 -28.34 21.73 -44.40
C SER A 40 -26.89 21.30 -44.28
N HIS A 41 -26.41 20.93 -43.08
CA HIS A 41 -24.96 20.75 -42.81
C HIS A 41 -24.61 19.43 -42.13
N CYS A 42 -25.56 18.70 -41.58
CA CYS A 42 -25.28 17.57 -40.69
C CYS A 42 -25.88 16.23 -41.13
N THR A 43 -27.19 16.24 -41.53
CA THR A 43 -27.95 15.00 -41.78
C THR A 43 -27.46 14.18 -42.95
N ASP A 44 -26.82 14.78 -43.99
CA ASP A 44 -26.21 14.02 -45.11
C ASP A 44 -25.25 12.92 -44.61
N CYS A 45 -24.67 13.10 -43.43
CA CYS A 45 -23.71 12.16 -42.84
C CYS A 45 -24.19 11.52 -41.53
N HIS A 46 -25.15 12.13 -40.88
CA HIS A 46 -25.66 11.77 -39.56
C HIS A 46 -27.16 11.57 -39.53
N ASP A 47 -27.76 10.96 -40.57
CA ASP A 47 -29.12 10.49 -40.62
C ASP A 47 -29.27 9.09 -39.99
N ALA A 48 -30.50 8.57 -40.06
CA ALA A 48 -30.84 7.25 -39.54
C ALA A 48 -30.15 6.11 -40.31
N ASP A 49 -29.77 6.30 -41.59
CA ASP A 49 -29.19 5.29 -42.46
C ASP A 49 -27.64 5.31 -42.41
N VAL A 50 -27.03 6.48 -42.51
CA VAL A 50 -25.57 6.64 -42.62
C VAL A 50 -24.86 6.61 -41.26
N LYS A 51 -25.43 7.24 -40.23
CA LYS A 51 -24.94 7.27 -38.85
C LYS A 51 -23.42 7.40 -38.70
N LYS A 52 -22.76 8.27 -39.47
CA LYS A 52 -21.31 8.37 -39.48
C LYS A 52 -20.76 8.68 -38.08
N GLY A 53 -19.83 7.85 -37.61
CA GLY A 53 -19.34 7.94 -36.25
C GLY A 53 -20.38 7.56 -35.18
N GLY A 54 -21.39 6.75 -35.53
CA GLY A 54 -22.43 6.29 -34.61
C GLY A 54 -23.41 7.39 -34.18
N VAL A 55 -23.41 8.54 -34.89
CA VAL A 55 -24.26 9.70 -34.55
C VAL A 55 -25.42 9.81 -35.52
N ASN A 56 -26.64 9.85 -34.99
CA ASN A 56 -27.86 10.18 -35.72
C ASN A 56 -28.38 11.54 -35.25
N LEU A 57 -28.55 12.49 -36.16
CA LEU A 57 -29.07 13.84 -35.92
C LEU A 57 -30.40 14.09 -36.64
N ASP A 58 -30.98 13.05 -37.24
CA ASP A 58 -32.27 13.10 -37.91
C ASP A 58 -33.40 12.79 -36.90
N PHE A 59 -33.77 13.78 -36.12
CA PHE A 59 -34.84 13.67 -35.12
C PHE A 59 -35.62 14.99 -35.04
N GLU A 60 -36.96 14.90 -34.95
CA GLU A 60 -37.83 16.05 -34.75
C GLU A 60 -37.98 16.45 -33.29
N SER A 61 -37.77 15.50 -32.38
CA SER A 61 -37.88 15.70 -30.93
C SER A 61 -36.90 14.86 -30.17
N LEU A 62 -36.47 15.33 -28.98
CA LEU A 62 -35.52 14.70 -28.10
C LEU A 62 -36.11 14.53 -26.69
N ASP A 63 -35.95 13.34 -26.14
CA ASP A 63 -36.15 13.13 -24.70
C ASP A 63 -34.91 13.66 -23.92
N LEU A 64 -35.06 14.86 -23.36
CA LEU A 64 -33.98 15.52 -22.60
C LEU A 64 -33.65 14.83 -21.26
N HIS A 65 -34.51 13.93 -20.78
CA HIS A 65 -34.25 13.13 -19.59
C HIS A 65 -33.40 11.89 -19.88
N SER A 66 -33.21 11.56 -21.16
CA SER A 66 -32.35 10.47 -21.57
C SER A 66 -30.86 10.85 -21.44
N PRO A 67 -30.02 10.07 -20.73
CA PRO A 67 -28.57 10.29 -20.70
C PRO A 67 -27.92 10.26 -22.09
N ALA A 68 -28.49 9.49 -23.02
CA ALA A 68 -28.00 9.42 -24.39
C ALA A 68 -28.22 10.75 -25.14
N SER A 69 -29.38 11.40 -24.95
CA SER A 69 -29.67 12.71 -25.53
C SER A 69 -28.74 13.79 -24.95
N ALA A 70 -28.53 13.81 -23.64
CA ALA A 70 -27.60 14.73 -22.98
C ALA A 70 -26.17 14.60 -23.57
N THR A 71 -25.67 13.36 -23.67
CA THR A 71 -24.38 13.07 -24.27
C THR A 71 -24.29 13.50 -25.73
N LEU A 72 -25.36 13.29 -26.51
CA LEU A 72 -25.42 13.70 -27.90
C LEU A 72 -25.33 15.23 -28.03
N LEU A 73 -26.15 15.96 -27.26
CA LEU A 73 -26.16 17.43 -27.29
C LEU A 73 -24.80 18.02 -26.83
N GLU A 74 -24.15 17.44 -25.82
CA GLU A 74 -22.81 17.87 -25.41
C GLU A 74 -21.75 17.63 -26.51
N ARG A 75 -21.82 16.48 -27.21
CA ARG A 75 -20.94 16.19 -28.35
C ARG A 75 -21.18 17.17 -29.51
N MET A 76 -22.43 17.48 -29.80
CA MET A 76 -22.79 18.49 -30.80
C MET A 76 -22.23 19.86 -30.43
N HIS A 77 -22.46 20.33 -29.21
CA HIS A 77 -21.94 21.61 -28.73
C HIS A 77 -20.40 21.68 -28.89
N ARG A 78 -19.68 20.68 -28.40
CA ARG A 78 -18.22 20.65 -28.49
C ARG A 78 -17.72 20.64 -29.92
N ALA A 79 -18.31 19.83 -30.79
CA ALA A 79 -17.88 19.71 -32.17
C ALA A 79 -18.12 20.98 -32.98
N LEU A 80 -19.24 21.70 -32.70
CA LEU A 80 -19.53 22.98 -33.32
C LEU A 80 -18.66 24.12 -32.74
N ALA A 81 -18.51 24.17 -31.42
CA ALA A 81 -17.72 25.21 -30.75
C ALA A 81 -16.25 25.18 -31.18
N ASN A 82 -15.69 23.97 -31.34
CA ASN A 82 -14.28 23.77 -31.74
C ASN A 82 -14.07 23.74 -33.26
N ASP A 83 -15.05 24.03 -34.08
CA ASP A 83 -14.97 23.92 -35.54
C ASP A 83 -14.56 22.52 -36.05
N GLU A 84 -14.81 21.47 -35.28
CA GLU A 84 -14.54 20.08 -35.66
C GLU A 84 -15.57 19.59 -36.70
N MET A 85 -16.80 20.09 -36.60
CA MET A 85 -17.89 19.79 -37.52
C MET A 85 -18.55 21.08 -38.06
N PRO A 86 -19.00 21.05 -39.31
CA PRO A 86 -18.72 20.10 -40.40
C PRO A 86 -17.24 19.97 -40.71
N PRO A 87 -16.76 18.81 -41.30
CA PRO A 87 -15.35 18.63 -41.63
C PRO A 87 -14.85 19.74 -42.58
N ALA A 88 -13.54 20.05 -42.55
CA ALA A 88 -12.92 21.17 -43.28
C ALA A 88 -13.18 21.18 -44.80
N LYS A 89 -13.52 20.01 -45.41
CA LYS A 89 -13.84 19.86 -46.82
C LYS A 89 -15.33 20.13 -47.15
N LYS A 90 -16.18 20.37 -46.15
CA LYS A 90 -17.61 20.63 -46.31
C LYS A 90 -17.91 22.12 -46.05
N ALA A 91 -19.02 22.59 -46.62
CA ALA A 91 -19.51 23.97 -46.39
C ALA A 91 -19.74 24.21 -44.87
N ARG A 92 -19.22 25.33 -44.38
CA ARG A 92 -19.44 25.74 -42.99
C ARG A 92 -20.76 26.50 -42.88
N PRO A 93 -21.52 26.31 -41.76
CA PRO A 93 -22.68 27.15 -41.51
C PRO A 93 -22.28 28.62 -41.36
N GLU A 94 -23.15 29.54 -41.68
CA GLU A 94 -22.96 30.95 -41.40
C GLU A 94 -22.77 31.21 -39.90
N ALA A 95 -21.94 32.19 -39.57
CA ALA A 95 -21.58 32.51 -38.18
C ALA A 95 -22.83 32.77 -37.30
N ALA A 96 -23.87 33.44 -37.85
CA ALA A 96 -25.11 33.69 -37.14
C ALA A 96 -25.90 32.40 -36.85
N ALA A 97 -26.00 31.48 -37.84
CA ALA A 97 -26.64 30.18 -37.64
C ALA A 97 -25.91 29.29 -36.63
N LYS A 98 -24.57 29.22 -36.74
CA LYS A 98 -23.75 28.53 -35.78
C LYS A 98 -23.95 29.06 -34.34
N SER A 99 -23.94 30.40 -34.17
CA SER A 99 -24.13 31.03 -32.86
C SER A 99 -25.51 30.75 -32.28
N ALA A 100 -26.55 30.76 -33.09
CA ALA A 100 -27.94 30.47 -32.67
C ALA A 100 -28.06 29.02 -32.17
N VAL A 101 -27.45 28.07 -32.87
CA VAL A 101 -27.46 26.65 -32.44
C VAL A 101 -26.65 26.44 -31.19
N LEU A 102 -25.49 27.07 -31.07
CA LEU A 102 -24.68 26.99 -29.84
C LEU A 102 -25.39 27.59 -28.63
N ALA A 103 -26.11 28.72 -28.82
CA ALA A 103 -26.89 29.35 -27.76
C ALA A 103 -28.07 28.45 -27.31
N TRP A 104 -28.78 27.82 -28.28
CA TRP A 104 -29.84 26.85 -27.97
C TRP A 104 -29.29 25.62 -27.22
N LEU A 105 -28.15 25.06 -27.67
CA LEU A 105 -27.50 23.94 -27.00
C LEU A 105 -27.09 24.31 -25.57
N ASP A 106 -26.50 25.47 -25.39
CA ASP A 106 -26.11 25.98 -24.07
C ASP A 106 -27.33 26.11 -23.14
N GLU A 107 -28.40 26.75 -23.62
CA GLU A 107 -29.63 26.92 -22.84
C GLU A 107 -30.26 25.56 -22.47
N THR A 108 -30.39 24.67 -23.46
CA THR A 108 -31.00 23.37 -23.28
C THR A 108 -30.18 22.51 -22.29
N LEU A 109 -28.87 22.46 -22.46
CA LEU A 109 -27.97 21.68 -21.58
C LEU A 109 -27.89 22.24 -20.15
N VAL A 110 -28.05 23.55 -19.99
CA VAL A 110 -27.98 24.18 -18.65
C VAL A 110 -29.33 24.13 -17.93
N GLN A 111 -30.44 24.36 -18.63
CA GLN A 111 -31.73 24.60 -17.99
C GLN A 111 -32.69 23.39 -18.07
N LYS A 112 -32.60 22.57 -19.14
CA LYS A 112 -33.62 21.56 -19.45
C LYS A 112 -33.12 20.13 -19.26
N VAL A 113 -31.83 19.87 -19.43
CA VAL A 113 -31.23 18.55 -19.13
C VAL A 113 -31.10 18.39 -17.63
N PRO A 114 -31.72 17.34 -17.05
CA PRO A 114 -31.61 17.10 -15.61
C PRO A 114 -30.17 16.95 -15.17
N ARG A 115 -29.86 17.49 -13.99
CA ARG A 115 -28.57 17.19 -13.36
C ARG A 115 -28.48 15.68 -13.13
N HIS A 116 -27.29 15.10 -13.30
CA HIS A 116 -27.09 13.69 -12.96
C HIS A 116 -27.37 13.49 -11.47
N ALA A 117 -28.37 12.69 -11.16
CA ALA A 117 -28.64 12.30 -9.78
C ALA A 117 -27.38 11.66 -9.21
N VAL A 118 -27.04 12.03 -7.98
CA VAL A 118 -25.95 11.36 -7.24
C VAL A 118 -26.38 9.92 -7.01
N GLY A 119 -25.81 8.99 -7.77
CA GLY A 119 -26.05 7.56 -7.59
C GLY A 119 -25.60 7.10 -6.21
N LEU A 120 -26.23 6.04 -5.70
CA LEU A 120 -25.73 5.37 -4.50
C LEU A 120 -24.29 4.90 -4.75
N ARG A 121 -23.34 5.43 -3.97
CA ARG A 121 -21.93 5.08 -4.06
C ARG A 121 -21.53 4.26 -2.85
N ARG A 122 -21.17 2.98 -3.07
CA ARG A 122 -20.56 2.19 -2.01
C ARG A 122 -19.13 2.66 -1.66
N LEU A 123 -18.65 2.28 -0.49
CA LEU A 123 -17.26 2.47 -0.14
C LEU A 123 -16.36 1.67 -1.09
N THR A 124 -15.24 2.27 -1.50
CA THR A 124 -14.16 1.53 -2.16
C THR A 124 -13.46 0.62 -1.14
N ARG A 125 -12.67 -0.33 -1.63
CA ARG A 125 -11.85 -1.20 -0.77
C ARG A 125 -11.02 -0.40 0.24
N VAL A 126 -10.33 0.66 -0.21
CA VAL A 126 -9.51 1.52 0.66
C VAL A 126 -10.35 2.29 1.67
N GLU A 127 -11.48 2.86 1.23
CA GLU A 127 -12.40 3.56 2.12
C GLU A 127 -13.03 2.61 3.16
N TYR A 128 -13.34 1.38 2.78
CA TYR A 128 -13.85 0.34 3.68
C TYR A 128 -12.82 -0.02 4.75
N GLU A 129 -11.57 -0.34 4.37
CA GLU A 129 -10.48 -0.63 5.29
C GLU A 129 -10.24 0.52 6.28
N ASN A 130 -10.19 1.75 5.77
CA ASN A 130 -9.98 2.94 6.58
C ASN A 130 -11.16 3.23 7.50
N THR A 131 -12.40 2.95 7.05
CA THR A 131 -13.60 3.11 7.86
C THR A 131 -13.61 2.13 9.02
N ILE A 132 -13.38 0.84 8.77
CA ILE A 132 -13.25 -0.17 9.81
C ILE A 132 -12.16 0.22 10.82
N SER A 133 -10.97 0.58 10.31
CA SER A 133 -9.84 0.95 11.16
C SER A 133 -10.16 2.15 12.06
N LYS A 134 -10.83 3.17 11.52
CA LYS A 134 -11.16 4.39 12.26
C LYS A 134 -12.30 4.19 13.26
N VAL A 135 -13.37 3.51 12.84
CA VAL A 135 -14.56 3.28 13.68
C VAL A 135 -14.25 2.41 14.89
N PHE A 136 -13.46 1.35 14.66
CA PHE A 136 -13.18 0.35 15.70
C PHE A 136 -11.83 0.52 16.40
N GLY A 137 -10.95 1.41 15.92
CA GLY A 137 -9.62 1.61 16.51
C GLY A 137 -8.69 0.41 16.34
N ILE A 138 -8.86 -0.37 15.26
CA ILE A 138 -8.06 -1.55 14.92
C ILE A 138 -7.36 -1.36 13.57
N PRO A 139 -6.12 -1.83 13.39
CA PRO A 139 -5.55 -1.95 12.06
C PRO A 139 -6.31 -3.05 11.31
N PHE A 140 -6.92 -2.70 10.18
CA PHE A 140 -7.72 -3.62 9.40
C PHE A 140 -7.33 -3.58 7.92
N LYS A 141 -7.20 -4.76 7.33
CA LYS A 141 -7.02 -4.96 5.89
C LYS A 141 -7.89 -6.13 5.47
N VAL A 142 -8.59 -5.95 4.36
CA VAL A 142 -9.39 -7.05 3.81
C VAL A 142 -8.51 -8.18 3.28
N SER A 143 -9.05 -9.39 3.21
CA SER A 143 -8.38 -10.57 2.69
C SER A 143 -7.94 -10.38 1.22
N SER A 144 -6.99 -11.20 0.76
CA SER A 144 -6.55 -11.20 -0.64
C SER A 144 -7.66 -11.61 -1.62
N GLY A 145 -8.67 -12.34 -1.13
CA GLY A 145 -9.84 -12.73 -1.91
C GLY A 145 -10.91 -11.63 -2.07
N PHE A 146 -10.76 -10.50 -1.38
CA PHE A 146 -11.69 -9.38 -1.51
C PHE A 146 -11.61 -8.78 -2.92
N PRO A 147 -12.70 -8.73 -3.70
CA PRO A 147 -12.70 -8.23 -5.06
C PRO A 147 -12.15 -6.80 -5.17
N ALA A 148 -11.35 -6.57 -6.21
CA ALA A 148 -10.86 -5.23 -6.51
C ALA A 148 -11.99 -4.34 -7.05
N ASP A 149 -11.88 -3.03 -6.79
CA ASP A 149 -12.81 -2.06 -7.35
C ASP A 149 -12.54 -1.85 -8.84
N THR A 150 -13.62 -1.72 -9.61
CA THR A 150 -13.55 -1.45 -11.04
C THR A 150 -13.19 0.01 -11.28
N ASN A 151 -12.23 0.26 -12.17
CA ASN A 151 -11.81 1.60 -12.54
C ASN A 151 -12.70 2.15 -13.67
N SER A 152 -13.25 3.35 -13.47
CA SER A 152 -13.96 4.12 -14.49
C SER A 152 -13.40 5.55 -14.54
N HIS A 153 -13.24 6.10 -15.74
CA HIS A 153 -12.68 7.45 -15.96
C HIS A 153 -11.33 7.73 -15.26
N GLY A 154 -10.58 6.66 -14.96
CA GLY A 154 -9.27 6.74 -14.28
C GLY A 154 -9.34 6.58 -12.76
N PHE A 155 -10.52 6.42 -12.15
CA PHE A 155 -10.72 6.29 -10.70
C PHE A 155 -11.55 5.07 -10.32
N ASP A 156 -11.22 4.48 -9.17
CA ASP A 156 -11.91 3.32 -8.60
C ASP A 156 -13.08 3.70 -7.69
N ASN A 157 -13.37 4.99 -7.58
CA ASN A 157 -14.39 5.52 -6.69
C ASN A 157 -15.61 6.11 -7.42
N VAL A 158 -15.78 5.83 -8.70
CA VAL A 158 -16.90 6.30 -9.52
C VAL A 158 -18.14 5.43 -9.29
N ALA A 159 -19.25 6.04 -8.90
CA ALA A 159 -20.48 5.33 -8.46
C ALA A 159 -21.00 4.31 -9.48
N GLU A 160 -21.02 4.66 -10.77
CA GLU A 160 -21.55 3.80 -11.84
C GLU A 160 -20.76 2.48 -12.01
N SER A 161 -19.48 2.45 -11.62
CA SER A 161 -18.62 1.26 -11.70
C SER A 161 -18.57 0.45 -10.41
N LEU A 162 -19.08 0.98 -9.30
CA LEU A 162 -19.03 0.37 -7.98
C LEU A 162 -20.24 -0.56 -7.72
N MET A 163 -20.39 -1.57 -8.58
CA MET A 163 -21.44 -2.57 -8.43
C MET A 163 -21.23 -3.45 -7.21
N LEU A 164 -22.32 -3.86 -6.56
CA LEU A 164 -22.32 -4.86 -5.49
C LEU A 164 -22.56 -6.24 -6.11
N SER A 165 -21.50 -7.01 -6.33
CA SER A 165 -21.58 -8.38 -6.83
C SER A 165 -21.76 -9.39 -5.69
N PRO A 166 -22.30 -10.60 -5.94
CA PRO A 166 -22.41 -11.65 -4.93
C PRO A 166 -21.06 -11.97 -4.25
N PRO A 167 -19.92 -12.18 -4.95
CA PRO A 167 -18.63 -12.41 -4.30
C PRO A 167 -18.16 -11.25 -3.41
N LEU A 168 -18.51 -10.02 -3.75
CA LEU A 168 -18.18 -8.86 -2.92
C LEU A 168 -19.06 -8.81 -1.66
N LEU A 169 -20.33 -9.22 -1.75
CA LEU A 169 -21.19 -9.32 -0.58
C LEU A 169 -20.69 -10.40 0.39
N ASP A 170 -20.26 -11.56 -0.12
CA ASP A 170 -19.65 -12.61 0.70
C ASP A 170 -18.39 -12.09 1.40
N ALA A 171 -17.54 -11.35 0.69
CA ALA A 171 -16.33 -10.75 1.27
C ALA A 171 -16.64 -9.70 2.36
N TYR A 172 -17.72 -8.92 2.23
CA TYR A 172 -18.20 -8.04 3.30
C TYR A 172 -18.69 -8.84 4.50
N MET A 173 -19.39 -9.95 4.28
CA MET A 173 -19.86 -10.82 5.37
C MET A 173 -18.69 -11.44 6.13
N GLU A 174 -17.66 -11.96 5.44
CA GLU A 174 -16.43 -12.48 6.07
C GLU A 174 -15.71 -11.39 6.88
N SER A 175 -15.53 -10.21 6.29
CA SER A 175 -14.91 -9.07 6.98
C SER A 175 -15.71 -8.63 8.22
N ALA A 176 -17.04 -8.67 8.16
CA ALA A 176 -17.91 -8.34 9.28
C ALA A 176 -17.78 -9.36 10.42
N ILE A 177 -17.61 -10.65 10.10
CA ILE A 177 -17.34 -11.71 11.07
C ILE A 177 -15.99 -11.46 11.74
N GLU A 178 -14.92 -11.22 10.96
CA GLU A 178 -13.58 -10.95 11.49
C GLU A 178 -13.57 -9.76 12.47
N VAL A 179 -14.22 -8.66 12.11
CA VAL A 179 -14.32 -7.47 12.98
C VAL A 179 -15.11 -7.80 14.25
N ALA A 180 -16.21 -8.53 14.15
CA ALA A 180 -17.01 -8.91 15.29
C ALA A 180 -16.27 -9.86 16.23
N ASP A 181 -15.49 -10.81 15.71
CA ASP A 181 -14.64 -11.74 16.49
C ASP A 181 -13.53 -11.00 17.26
N ILE A 182 -13.03 -9.88 16.71
CA ILE A 182 -12.06 -9.03 17.41
C ILE A 182 -12.70 -8.29 18.58
N LEU A 183 -13.93 -7.80 18.41
CA LEU A 183 -14.63 -7.02 19.45
C LEU A 183 -15.36 -7.87 20.49
N PHE A 184 -15.89 -9.01 20.07
CA PHE A 184 -16.65 -9.94 20.91
C PHE A 184 -16.09 -11.36 20.78
N PRO A 185 -14.80 -11.58 21.12
CA PRO A 185 -14.24 -12.92 21.10
C PRO A 185 -14.96 -13.79 22.15
N PRO A 186 -15.01 -15.11 21.94
CA PRO A 186 -15.54 -16.00 22.97
C PRO A 186 -14.75 -15.82 24.28
N PRO A 187 -15.41 -15.94 25.45
CA PRO A 187 -14.72 -15.85 26.72
C PRO A 187 -13.61 -16.91 26.78
N PRO A 188 -12.49 -16.59 27.46
CA PRO A 188 -11.42 -17.56 27.62
C PRO A 188 -11.92 -18.84 28.29
N GLU A 189 -11.43 -19.98 27.84
CA GLU A 189 -11.74 -21.24 28.49
C GLU A 189 -11.28 -21.20 29.96
N PRO A 190 -12.03 -21.81 30.90
CA PRO A 190 -11.62 -21.90 32.29
C PRO A 190 -10.27 -22.60 32.42
N THR A 191 -9.35 -22.00 33.15
CA THR A 191 -8.04 -22.59 33.43
C THR A 191 -8.24 -23.88 34.25
N PRO A 192 -7.74 -25.03 33.81
CA PRO A 192 -7.87 -26.26 34.56
C PRO A 192 -7.08 -26.21 35.88
N PRO A 193 -7.35 -27.12 36.83
CA PRO A 193 -6.62 -27.19 38.10
C PRO A 193 -5.11 -27.37 37.89
N PRO A 194 -4.26 -26.75 38.74
CA PRO A 194 -2.81 -26.88 38.63
C PRO A 194 -2.35 -28.32 38.80
N ARG A 195 -1.34 -28.70 38.02
CA ARG A 195 -0.64 -29.97 38.10
C ARG A 195 0.84 -29.73 38.33
N LYS A 196 1.57 -30.75 38.82
CA LYS A 196 3.02 -30.69 39.01
C LYS A 196 3.71 -31.68 38.07
N TRP A 197 4.82 -31.25 37.53
CA TRP A 197 5.71 -32.07 36.70
C TRP A 197 7.15 -31.92 37.21
N THR A 198 7.89 -33.02 37.16
CA THR A 198 9.34 -33.00 37.29
C THR A 198 9.93 -33.12 35.88
N ILE A 199 10.72 -32.14 35.48
CA ILE A 199 11.35 -32.10 34.16
C ILE A 199 12.79 -32.56 34.33
N PRO A 200 13.20 -33.69 33.73
CA PRO A 200 14.59 -34.15 33.84
C PRO A 200 15.50 -33.18 33.06
N PRO A 201 16.73 -32.94 33.55
CA PRO A 201 17.69 -32.02 32.90
C PRO A 201 17.96 -32.36 31.43
N ASP A 202 17.91 -33.64 31.05
CA ASP A 202 18.13 -34.11 29.67
C ASP A 202 17.00 -33.72 28.70
N ASP A 203 15.86 -33.24 29.22
CA ASP A 203 14.78 -32.67 28.40
C ASP A 203 15.12 -31.23 27.88
N LEU A 204 16.07 -30.54 28.49
CA LEU A 204 16.51 -29.25 28.04
C LEU A 204 17.30 -29.40 26.73
N THR A 205 16.73 -28.95 25.63
CA THR A 205 17.37 -28.97 24.30
C THR A 205 17.72 -27.57 23.84
N SER A 206 18.77 -27.47 23.01
CA SER A 206 19.11 -26.20 22.36
C SER A 206 18.03 -25.81 21.36
N ILE A 207 17.54 -24.58 21.44
CA ILE A 207 16.61 -24.00 20.43
C ILE A 207 17.27 -23.89 19.06
N ASP A 208 18.61 -23.87 19.06
CA ASP A 208 19.39 -23.58 17.88
C ASP A 208 19.93 -24.87 17.24
N GLY A 209 19.43 -25.21 16.07
CA GLY A 209 19.88 -26.37 15.29
C GLY A 209 21.33 -26.32 14.81
N HIS A 210 22.14 -25.30 15.20
CA HIS A 210 23.48 -25.05 14.68
C HIS A 210 24.62 -25.17 15.70
N GLY A 211 24.42 -25.91 16.79
CA GLY A 211 25.48 -26.20 17.72
C GLY A 211 25.00 -26.24 19.18
N PRO A 212 25.66 -27.01 20.09
CA PRO A 212 25.20 -27.17 21.43
C PRO A 212 25.42 -25.89 22.25
N SER A 213 24.30 -25.24 22.63
CA SER A 213 24.31 -24.17 23.64
C SER A 213 24.31 -24.76 25.07
N ASN A 214 24.08 -26.05 25.17
CA ASN A 214 24.02 -26.83 26.41
C ASN A 214 24.46 -28.28 26.15
N LYS A 215 24.91 -28.95 27.22
CA LYS A 215 25.32 -30.36 27.20
C LYS A 215 24.97 -31.04 28.51
N LEU A 216 24.46 -32.25 28.44
CA LEU A 216 24.28 -33.09 29.63
C LEU A 216 25.64 -33.55 30.12
N VAL A 217 25.99 -33.20 31.36
CA VAL A 217 27.26 -33.58 32.02
C VAL A 217 26.94 -34.08 33.44
N ASP A 218 27.29 -35.30 33.76
CA ASP A 218 27.05 -35.91 35.09
C ASP A 218 25.57 -35.78 35.55
N GLY A 219 24.66 -35.98 34.66
CA GLY A 219 23.21 -35.91 34.94
C GLY A 219 22.63 -34.49 35.09
N LYS A 220 23.44 -33.44 34.86
CA LYS A 220 23.03 -32.04 34.93
C LYS A 220 23.10 -31.41 33.53
N MET A 221 22.21 -30.48 33.24
CA MET A 221 22.28 -29.72 31.99
C MET A 221 23.18 -28.52 32.15
N ARG A 222 24.34 -28.55 31.50
CA ARG A 222 25.34 -27.48 31.50
C ARG A 222 25.05 -26.44 30.43
N LEU A 223 24.79 -25.20 30.86
CA LEU A 223 24.54 -24.02 30.02
C LEU A 223 25.79 -23.19 29.87
N ILE A 224 26.11 -22.79 28.64
CA ILE A 224 27.35 -22.02 28.34
C ILE A 224 27.11 -20.68 27.63
N LEU A 225 25.94 -20.42 27.00
CA LEU A 225 25.72 -19.25 26.16
C LEU A 225 24.79 -18.21 26.80
N SER A 226 25.09 -16.91 26.53
CA SER A 226 24.27 -15.78 27.02
C SER A 226 23.10 -15.39 26.13
N ASN A 227 23.11 -15.74 24.85
CA ASN A 227 22.13 -15.29 23.87
C ASN A 227 21.32 -16.42 23.23
N TYR A 228 21.41 -17.63 23.79
CA TYR A 228 20.60 -18.77 23.37
C TYR A 228 20.07 -19.50 24.61
N ALA A 229 18.77 -19.86 24.52
CA ALA A 229 18.10 -20.58 25.58
C ALA A 229 18.09 -22.08 25.31
N SER A 230 18.15 -22.87 26.40
CA SER A 230 17.80 -24.29 26.40
C SER A 230 16.34 -24.44 26.79
N THR A 231 15.58 -25.17 26.01
CA THR A 231 14.12 -25.31 26.20
C THR A 231 13.78 -26.72 26.71
N ALA A 232 12.81 -26.82 27.60
CA ALA A 232 12.20 -28.08 28.01
C ALA A 232 11.39 -28.66 26.85
N SER A 233 12.02 -29.48 26.01
CA SER A 233 11.48 -29.85 24.68
C SER A 233 10.29 -30.82 24.76
N ARG A 234 10.22 -31.65 25.81
CA ARG A 234 9.13 -32.61 26.04
C ARG A 234 7.99 -32.03 26.87
N PHE A 235 8.19 -30.86 27.47
CA PHE A 235 7.12 -30.16 28.19
C PHE A 235 6.42 -29.18 27.26
N ALA A 236 5.10 -29.28 27.22
CA ALA A 236 4.23 -28.30 26.59
C ALA A 236 3.07 -27.94 27.50
N ALA A 237 2.85 -26.67 27.72
CA ALA A 237 1.73 -26.20 28.51
C ALA A 237 0.41 -26.70 27.89
N SER A 238 -0.48 -27.28 28.70
CA SER A 238 -1.77 -27.81 28.26
C SER A 238 -2.85 -26.73 28.18
N ALA A 239 -2.69 -25.64 28.92
CA ALA A 239 -3.61 -24.52 28.96
C ALA A 239 -2.89 -23.20 29.25
N SER A 240 -3.55 -22.08 28.94
CA SER A 240 -3.07 -20.74 29.33
C SER A 240 -3.11 -20.57 30.83
N GLY A 241 -2.05 -20.09 31.43
CA GLY A 241 -1.94 -19.88 32.89
C GLY A 241 -0.58 -19.35 33.30
N TYR A 242 -0.47 -19.07 34.59
CA TYR A 242 0.81 -18.85 35.23
C TYR A 242 1.38 -20.18 35.62
N TYR A 243 2.69 -20.36 35.40
CA TYR A 243 3.41 -21.58 35.74
C TYR A 243 4.55 -21.21 36.65
N ARG A 244 4.62 -21.87 37.82
CA ARG A 244 5.68 -21.71 38.82
C ARG A 244 6.76 -22.71 38.51
N VAL A 245 7.95 -22.23 38.11
CA VAL A 245 9.12 -23.05 37.84
C VAL A 245 10.06 -22.97 39.02
N LYS A 246 10.34 -24.11 39.65
CA LYS A 246 11.31 -24.28 40.71
C LYS A 246 12.48 -25.08 40.14
N PHE A 247 13.69 -24.60 40.34
CA PHE A 247 14.88 -25.25 39.80
C PHE A 247 16.07 -25.11 40.72
N ARG A 248 16.98 -26.10 40.67
CA ARG A 248 18.27 -26.05 41.35
C ARG A 248 19.39 -25.86 40.33
N ALA A 249 20.30 -24.96 40.68
CA ALA A 249 21.44 -24.62 39.83
C ALA A 249 22.73 -24.48 40.62
N SER A 250 23.85 -24.83 39.98
CA SER A 250 25.19 -24.63 40.53
C SER A 250 26.11 -24.02 39.48
N ALA A 251 27.11 -23.25 39.96
CA ALA A 251 28.12 -22.70 39.08
C ALA A 251 29.22 -23.73 38.82
N PHE A 252 29.58 -23.88 37.54
CA PHE A 252 30.74 -24.67 37.15
C PHE A 252 31.89 -23.73 36.79
N ARG A 253 33.01 -23.75 37.61
CA ARG A 253 34.23 -22.96 37.41
C ARG A 253 33.95 -21.49 37.12
N ALA A 254 33.32 -20.80 38.06
CA ALA A 254 32.89 -19.40 37.93
C ALA A 254 34.01 -18.38 37.62
N GLY A 255 35.25 -18.73 37.78
CA GLY A 255 36.41 -18.01 37.21
C GLY A 255 36.87 -16.79 38.00
N ASP A 256 36.08 -15.73 38.11
CA ASP A 256 36.43 -14.43 38.71
C ASP A 256 35.89 -14.25 40.16
N GLY A 257 35.32 -15.29 40.74
CA GLY A 257 34.78 -15.26 42.12
C GLY A 257 33.44 -14.52 42.26
N LYS A 258 32.81 -14.11 41.17
CA LYS A 258 31.46 -13.47 41.17
C LYS A 258 30.37 -14.49 40.94
N PRO A 259 29.17 -14.26 41.50
CA PRO A 259 28.00 -15.06 41.17
C PRO A 259 27.70 -15.04 39.66
N LEU A 260 27.22 -16.15 39.15
CA LEU A 260 26.74 -16.26 37.75
C LEU A 260 25.27 -15.98 37.71
N LEU A 261 24.75 -15.51 36.56
CA LEU A 261 23.34 -15.21 36.37
C LEU A 261 22.70 -16.20 35.39
N VAL A 262 21.66 -16.91 35.86
CA VAL A 262 20.77 -17.72 35.00
C VAL A 262 19.46 -16.98 34.80
N LYS A 263 18.94 -16.96 33.56
CA LYS A 263 17.67 -16.36 33.20
C LYS A 263 16.68 -17.46 32.92
N LEU A 264 15.50 -17.35 33.53
CA LEU A 264 14.34 -18.19 33.21
C LEU A 264 13.47 -17.44 32.20
N ASP A 265 13.36 -17.98 31.00
CA ASP A 265 12.81 -17.28 29.83
C ASP A 265 13.45 -15.89 29.61
N ASN A 266 12.69 -14.94 29.13
CA ASN A 266 13.14 -13.55 28.95
C ASN A 266 12.78 -12.62 30.14
N LEU A 267 12.32 -13.16 31.24
CA LEU A 267 11.62 -12.37 32.25
C LEU A 267 12.42 -12.08 33.53
N LYS A 268 13.23 -13.03 34.00
CA LYS A 268 13.88 -12.89 35.30
C LYS A 268 15.26 -13.55 35.34
N GLU A 269 16.22 -12.85 35.96
CA GLU A 269 17.54 -13.36 36.24
C GLU A 269 17.66 -13.77 37.70
N PHE A 270 18.40 -14.85 37.94
CA PHE A 270 18.69 -15.43 39.26
C PHE A 270 20.16 -15.58 39.45
N GLU A 271 20.67 -15.25 40.64
CA GLU A 271 22.08 -15.41 41.00
C GLU A 271 22.38 -16.85 41.39
N VAL A 272 23.43 -17.42 40.76
CA VAL A 272 23.99 -18.73 41.11
C VAL A 272 25.35 -18.48 41.80
N PRO A 273 25.50 -18.85 43.06
CA PRO A 273 26.73 -18.60 43.81
C PRO A 273 27.92 -19.36 43.21
N VAL A 274 29.16 -18.86 43.48
CA VAL A 274 30.40 -19.46 42.95
C VAL A 274 30.65 -20.88 43.42
N SER A 275 30.01 -21.28 44.53
CA SER A 275 30.15 -22.62 45.09
C SER A 275 28.82 -23.05 45.72
N GLY A 276 28.54 -24.38 45.68
CA GLY A 276 27.31 -24.97 46.17
C GLY A 276 26.15 -24.89 45.17
N THR A 277 25.07 -25.50 45.54
CA THR A 277 23.81 -25.51 44.74
C THR A 277 22.79 -24.60 45.42
N VAL A 278 22.13 -23.80 44.62
CA VAL A 278 21.04 -22.91 45.05
C VAL A 278 19.73 -23.33 44.41
N GLU A 279 18.61 -23.22 45.16
CA GLU A 279 17.28 -23.42 44.67
C GLU A 279 16.59 -22.07 44.38
N HIS A 280 16.00 -21.94 43.21
CA HIS A 280 15.28 -20.76 42.77
C HIS A 280 13.84 -21.10 42.38
N GLN A 281 12.96 -20.09 42.46
CA GLN A 281 11.60 -20.16 42.01
C GLN A 281 11.23 -18.93 41.23
N GLY A 282 10.70 -19.13 40.02
CA GLY A 282 10.17 -18.08 39.16
C GLY A 282 8.74 -18.38 38.73
N GLU A 283 8.04 -17.36 38.28
CA GLU A 283 6.69 -17.52 37.70
C GLU A 283 6.68 -16.96 36.29
N ILE A 284 6.21 -17.75 35.35
CA ILE A 284 6.15 -17.42 33.90
C ILE A 284 4.73 -17.60 33.38
N VAL A 285 4.41 -16.94 32.28
CA VAL A 285 3.13 -17.14 31.57
C VAL A 285 3.35 -18.07 30.40
N LEU A 286 2.59 -19.17 30.33
CA LEU A 286 2.59 -20.06 29.19
C LEU A 286 1.19 -20.18 28.59
N HIS A 287 1.15 -20.42 27.28
CA HIS A 287 -0.05 -20.73 26.49
C HIS A 287 0.03 -22.16 25.95
N PRO A 288 -1.09 -22.77 25.50
CA PRO A 288 -1.10 -24.13 24.98
C PRO A 288 0.00 -24.39 23.95
N GLY A 289 0.71 -25.51 24.12
CA GLY A 289 1.83 -25.88 23.24
C GLY A 289 3.15 -25.13 23.46
N ARG A 290 3.18 -24.15 24.38
CA ARG A 290 4.44 -23.46 24.73
C ARG A 290 5.18 -24.14 25.85
N SER A 291 6.51 -24.06 25.78
CA SER A 291 7.45 -24.52 26.78
C SER A 291 8.21 -23.35 27.40
N PHE A 292 9.13 -23.62 28.31
CA PHE A 292 9.98 -22.62 28.93
C PHE A 292 11.47 -23.01 28.75
N GLY A 293 12.36 -22.06 29.05
CA GLY A 293 13.79 -22.32 28.88
C GLY A 293 14.66 -21.53 29.85
N PHE A 294 15.93 -21.92 29.84
CA PHE A 294 17.00 -21.29 30.63
C PHE A 294 18.08 -20.72 29.75
N MET A 295 18.67 -19.61 30.17
CA MET A 295 19.79 -18.98 29.50
C MET A 295 20.85 -18.59 30.54
N PHE A 296 22.11 -18.80 30.23
CA PHE A 296 23.23 -18.30 31.05
C PHE A 296 23.43 -16.79 30.77
N ALA A 297 22.73 -15.93 31.52
CA ALA A 297 22.67 -14.48 31.24
C ALA A 297 24.02 -13.77 31.38
N SER A 298 24.84 -14.11 32.39
CA SER A 298 26.19 -13.53 32.59
C SER A 298 27.30 -14.29 31.86
N SER A 299 26.98 -15.18 30.92
CA SER A 299 27.98 -15.88 30.14
C SER A 299 28.92 -14.89 29.41
N PRO A 300 30.23 -15.03 29.52
CA PRO A 300 31.16 -14.31 28.68
C PRO A 300 31.09 -14.75 27.20
N VAL A 301 30.41 -15.86 26.94
CA VAL A 301 30.29 -16.44 25.60
C VAL A 301 28.98 -16.02 24.98
N LYS A 302 29.08 -15.34 23.86
CA LYS A 302 27.93 -15.08 22.94
C LYS A 302 28.15 -15.88 21.67
N LYS A 303 27.08 -16.45 21.10
CA LYS A 303 27.18 -16.99 19.76
C LYS A 303 27.52 -15.84 18.81
N LEU A 304 28.46 -16.10 17.92
CA LEU A 304 28.89 -15.13 16.93
C LEU A 304 27.86 -15.19 15.79
N ASP A 305 27.21 -14.05 15.53
CA ASP A 305 26.26 -13.93 14.41
C ASP A 305 27.03 -14.03 13.10
N SER A 306 26.61 -14.94 12.22
CA SER A 306 27.18 -15.11 10.87
C SER A 306 26.97 -13.87 9.96
N ASN A 307 26.07 -12.99 10.34
CA ASN A 307 25.78 -11.75 9.62
C ASN A 307 26.61 -10.55 10.14
N VAL A 308 27.42 -10.73 11.21
CA VAL A 308 28.28 -9.66 11.68
C VAL A 308 29.34 -9.37 10.62
N PRO A 309 29.60 -8.11 10.24
CA PRO A 309 30.71 -7.75 9.37
C PRO A 309 32.04 -8.34 9.86
N TYR A 310 32.85 -8.79 8.92
CA TYR A 310 34.15 -9.44 9.18
C TYR A 310 34.98 -8.76 10.27
N GLU A 311 35.15 -7.45 10.24
CA GLU A 311 35.94 -6.72 11.22
C GLU A 311 35.34 -6.77 12.63
N GLY A 312 34.04 -6.74 12.77
CA GLY A 312 33.36 -6.89 14.06
C GLY A 312 33.50 -8.30 14.64
N PHE A 313 33.49 -9.32 13.80
CA PHE A 313 33.70 -10.71 14.21
C PHE A 313 35.15 -10.95 14.66
N ARG A 314 36.10 -10.46 13.88
CA ARG A 314 37.55 -10.50 14.22
C ARG A 314 37.84 -9.87 15.59
N GLU A 315 37.28 -8.68 15.82
CA GLU A 315 37.46 -7.96 17.08
C GLU A 315 36.77 -8.71 18.24
N ALA A 316 35.65 -9.28 18.07
CA ALA A 316 34.95 -10.07 19.08
C ALA A 316 35.71 -11.35 19.46
N LEU A 317 36.37 -12.01 18.52
CA LEU A 317 37.25 -13.15 18.80
C LEU A 317 38.49 -12.70 19.54
N ARG A 318 39.17 -11.62 19.08
CA ARG A 318 40.37 -11.06 19.72
C ARG A 318 40.08 -10.72 21.17
N GLN A 319 39.01 -9.99 21.48
CA GLN A 319 38.62 -9.62 22.84
C GLN A 319 38.36 -10.84 23.74
N ARG A 320 37.83 -11.94 23.19
CA ARG A 320 37.61 -13.16 23.94
C ARG A 320 38.91 -13.82 24.39
N PHE A 321 39.87 -13.93 23.51
CA PHE A 321 41.16 -14.51 23.85
C PHE A 321 41.93 -13.66 24.86
N GLU A 322 41.84 -12.35 24.77
CA GLU A 322 42.48 -11.43 25.72
C GLU A 322 41.87 -11.51 27.11
N ARG A 323 40.55 -11.64 27.22
CA ARG A 323 39.86 -11.68 28.52
C ARG A 323 39.84 -13.06 29.18
N HIS A 324 40.12 -14.11 28.45
CA HIS A 324 39.99 -15.49 28.92
C HIS A 324 41.19 -16.34 28.50
N PRO A 325 42.40 -16.13 29.12
CA PRO A 325 43.62 -16.89 28.77
C PRO A 325 43.43 -18.40 28.92
N ARG A 326 42.62 -18.86 29.89
CA ARG A 326 42.30 -20.28 30.05
C ARG A 326 41.52 -20.89 28.86
N LEU A 327 40.69 -20.10 28.21
CA LEU A 327 40.00 -20.52 26.99
C LEU A 327 40.99 -20.71 25.86
N LEU A 328 41.96 -19.83 25.75
CA LEU A 328 43.03 -19.94 24.78
C LEU A 328 43.83 -21.22 25.00
N ALA A 329 44.26 -21.48 26.23
CA ALA A 329 45.05 -22.69 26.61
C ALA A 329 44.24 -23.99 26.34
N ALA A 330 42.92 -23.94 26.48
CA ALA A 330 42.04 -25.05 26.19
C ALA A 330 41.72 -25.23 24.71
N TRP A 331 41.65 -24.14 23.97
CA TRP A 331 41.28 -24.13 22.55
C TRP A 331 42.44 -24.52 21.64
N LEU A 332 43.69 -24.07 21.94
CA LEU A 332 44.88 -24.36 21.17
C LEU A 332 45.15 -25.86 20.98
N PRO A 333 45.07 -26.73 22.03
CA PRO A 333 45.28 -28.17 21.85
C PRO A 333 44.22 -28.83 20.97
N LEU A 334 42.98 -28.33 20.97
CA LEU A 334 41.90 -28.84 20.13
C LEU A 334 42.08 -28.50 18.65
N HIS A 335 42.78 -27.42 18.39
CA HIS A 335 43.08 -26.88 17.05
C HIS A 335 44.53 -27.01 16.66
N GLU A 336 45.32 -27.78 17.44
CA GLU A 336 46.70 -28.04 17.11
C GLU A 336 46.82 -28.62 15.70
N PRO A 337 47.53 -27.93 14.81
CA PRO A 337 47.77 -28.44 13.47
C PRO A 337 48.72 -29.63 13.56
N VAL A 338 48.29 -30.76 13.05
CA VAL A 338 49.10 -31.98 12.96
C VAL A 338 49.35 -32.26 11.48
N PRO A 339 50.61 -32.39 11.05
CA PRO A 339 50.91 -32.78 9.70
C PRO A 339 50.41 -34.23 9.47
N ASP A 340 49.70 -34.45 8.41
CA ASP A 340 49.31 -35.76 7.91
C ASP A 340 50.56 -36.44 7.36
N SER A 341 50.90 -37.59 7.93
CA SER A 341 52.13 -38.32 7.60
C SER A 341 52.23 -38.78 6.13
N ALA A 342 51.12 -38.85 5.42
CA ALA A 342 51.09 -39.31 4.04
C ALA A 342 51.14 -38.15 3.03
N THR A 343 50.57 -37.02 3.36
CA THR A 343 50.38 -35.90 2.41
C THR A 343 51.08 -34.62 2.81
N GLY A 344 51.63 -34.53 4.04
CA GLY A 344 52.14 -33.28 4.60
C GLY A 344 51.11 -32.19 4.85
N ALA A 345 49.84 -32.44 4.52
CA ALA A 345 48.76 -31.47 4.73
C ALA A 345 48.43 -31.35 6.24
N ILE A 346 48.06 -30.14 6.67
CA ILE A 346 47.73 -29.92 8.07
C ILE A 346 46.33 -30.41 8.37
N ARG A 347 46.19 -31.20 9.46
CA ARG A 347 44.94 -31.70 10.01
C ARG A 347 44.74 -31.13 11.42
N LEU A 348 43.48 -31.02 11.85
CA LEU A 348 43.16 -30.66 13.23
C LEU A 348 43.02 -31.92 14.07
N LYS A 349 43.73 -31.97 15.22
CA LYS A 349 43.96 -33.18 16.01
C LYS A 349 42.71 -33.79 16.60
N THR A 350 41.80 -33.00 17.13
CA THR A 350 40.52 -33.46 17.71
C THR A 350 39.44 -32.48 17.49
N TYR A 351 38.34 -32.95 16.92
CA TYR A 351 37.19 -32.06 16.76
C TYR A 351 35.89 -32.84 16.61
N ASP A 352 35.06 -32.80 17.65
CA ASP A 352 33.74 -33.38 17.61
C ASP A 352 32.67 -32.28 17.45
N THR A 353 32.36 -31.92 16.21
CA THR A 353 31.27 -31.00 15.90
C THR A 353 30.08 -31.66 15.25
N GLY A 354 30.21 -32.97 14.94
CA GLY A 354 29.21 -33.62 14.10
C GLY A 354 29.19 -33.12 12.64
N HIS A 355 30.11 -32.24 12.25
CA HIS A 355 30.11 -31.58 10.95
C HIS A 355 31.44 -31.76 10.18
N GLU A 356 31.70 -32.94 9.68
CA GLU A 356 32.90 -33.28 8.92
C GLU A 356 33.17 -32.35 7.72
N LEU A 357 32.11 -31.89 7.03
CA LEU A 357 32.26 -30.95 5.91
C LEU A 357 32.85 -29.59 6.37
N GLN A 358 32.39 -29.07 7.51
CA GLN A 358 32.91 -27.83 8.08
C GLN A 358 34.34 -27.96 8.56
N LYS A 359 34.69 -29.08 9.20
CA LYS A 359 36.04 -29.40 9.59
C LYS A 359 36.97 -29.38 8.37
N LYS A 360 36.62 -30.06 7.30
CA LYS A 360 37.43 -30.08 6.08
C LYS A 360 37.59 -28.71 5.43
N GLN A 361 36.56 -27.85 5.46
CA GLN A 361 36.62 -26.48 4.95
C GLN A 361 37.61 -25.62 5.76
N VAL A 362 37.62 -25.76 7.10
CA VAL A 362 38.58 -25.05 7.97
C VAL A 362 39.99 -25.58 7.80
N GLU A 363 40.19 -26.88 7.70
CA GLU A 363 41.49 -27.47 7.41
C GLU A 363 42.07 -26.96 6.07
N ASN A 364 41.21 -26.84 5.03
CA ASN A 364 41.60 -26.26 3.75
C ASN A 364 41.97 -24.78 3.84
N ALA A 365 41.20 -23.98 4.58
CA ALA A 365 41.53 -22.58 4.80
C ALA A 365 42.79 -22.39 5.60
N TYR A 366 43.01 -23.24 6.61
CA TYR A 366 44.23 -23.28 7.40
C TYR A 366 45.44 -23.62 6.55
N ASN A 367 45.38 -24.68 5.72
CA ASN A 367 46.47 -25.08 4.83
C ASN A 367 46.79 -23.98 3.79
N ALA A 368 45.78 -23.31 3.26
CA ALA A 368 45.96 -22.20 2.35
C ALA A 368 46.68 -20.98 3.01
N GLU A 369 46.38 -20.74 4.27
CA GLU A 369 47.01 -19.63 4.98
C GLU A 369 48.44 -19.97 5.46
N LEU A 370 48.68 -21.18 5.97
CA LEU A 370 50.02 -21.63 6.34
C LEU A 370 50.99 -21.65 5.18
N ALA A 371 50.47 -21.89 3.95
CA ALA A 371 51.29 -21.76 2.74
C ALA A 371 51.74 -20.32 2.42
N ARG A 372 51.18 -19.32 3.12
CA ARG A 372 51.48 -17.89 2.91
C ARG A 372 52.23 -17.21 4.04
N THR A 373 52.29 -17.82 5.22
CA THR A 373 52.85 -17.19 6.45
C THR A 373 53.73 -18.16 7.24
N ASP A 374 54.89 -17.72 7.67
CA ASP A 374 55.78 -18.44 8.63
C ASP A 374 55.21 -18.32 10.05
N LEU A 375 54.01 -18.86 10.29
CA LEU A 375 53.41 -18.78 11.62
C LEU A 375 53.82 -19.97 12.48
N ASP A 376 54.53 -19.69 13.58
CA ASP A 376 54.81 -20.66 14.62
C ASP A 376 53.56 -20.90 15.50
N LEU A 377 52.90 -22.01 15.25
CA LEU A 377 51.70 -22.43 15.99
C LEU A 377 52.03 -23.22 17.27
N ALA A 378 53.30 -23.48 17.56
CA ALA A 378 53.71 -24.27 18.73
C ALA A 378 53.69 -23.43 20.03
N ALA A 379 53.68 -22.10 19.92
CA ALA A 379 53.66 -21.22 21.10
C ALA A 379 52.21 -20.98 21.57
N ALA A 380 51.79 -21.63 22.63
CA ALA A 380 50.44 -21.51 23.26
C ALA A 380 50.29 -20.17 24.01
N THR A 381 50.54 -19.02 23.36
CA THR A 381 50.36 -17.68 23.92
C THR A 381 49.16 -16.98 23.35
N PRO A 382 48.55 -16.02 24.07
CA PRO A 382 47.45 -15.18 23.52
C PRO A 382 47.84 -14.48 22.22
N GLU A 383 49.12 -14.19 22.05
CA GLU A 383 49.65 -13.54 20.87
C GLU A 383 49.77 -14.48 19.67
N ALA A 384 50.14 -15.72 19.87
CA ALA A 384 50.13 -16.74 18.84
C ALA A 384 48.72 -17.06 18.35
N ALA A 385 47.76 -17.17 19.26
CA ALA A 385 46.35 -17.35 18.88
C ALA A 385 45.80 -16.16 18.11
N ARG A 386 46.16 -14.93 18.47
CA ARG A 386 45.83 -13.74 17.68
C ARG A 386 46.37 -13.82 16.27
N LYS A 387 47.63 -14.18 16.10
CA LYS A 387 48.26 -14.33 14.78
C LYS A 387 47.55 -15.39 13.95
N VAL A 388 47.13 -16.51 14.52
CA VAL A 388 46.35 -17.55 13.84
C VAL A 388 44.99 -17.03 13.41
N VAL A 389 44.23 -16.36 14.32
CA VAL A 389 42.93 -15.79 14.01
C VAL A 389 43.09 -14.69 12.96
N ASP A 390 44.10 -13.82 13.10
CA ASP A 390 44.32 -12.75 12.14
C ASP A 390 44.72 -13.27 10.76
N ALA A 391 45.57 -14.26 10.68
CA ALA A 391 45.99 -14.89 9.43
C ALA A 391 44.82 -15.51 8.66
N MET A 392 43.93 -16.16 9.37
CA MET A 392 42.74 -16.76 8.76
C MET A 392 41.74 -15.73 8.23
N TYR A 393 41.79 -14.51 8.75
CA TYR A 393 40.89 -13.42 8.32
C TYR A 393 41.50 -12.48 7.29
N VAL A 394 42.83 -12.44 7.11
CA VAL A 394 43.48 -11.58 6.10
C VAL A 394 43.09 -12.00 4.68
N ASN A 395 42.83 -13.28 4.47
CA ASN A 395 42.42 -13.80 3.16
C ASN A 395 40.93 -13.47 2.84
N LYS A 396 40.68 -12.21 2.55
CA LYS A 396 39.38 -11.71 2.11
C LYS A 396 38.95 -12.31 0.76
N ASN A 397 38.62 -13.58 0.73
CA ASN A 397 37.78 -14.09 -0.33
C ASN A 397 36.32 -13.98 0.15
N PRO A 398 35.56 -12.99 -0.31
CA PRO A 398 34.14 -12.81 0.11
C PRO A 398 33.25 -14.01 -0.16
N ARG A 399 33.72 -14.95 -1.00
CA ARG A 399 33.01 -16.19 -1.35
C ARG A 399 33.58 -17.43 -0.65
N GLY A 400 34.76 -17.37 -0.05
CA GLY A 400 35.43 -18.52 0.53
C GLY A 400 35.39 -18.61 2.06
N PHE A 401 35.25 -17.47 2.76
CA PHE A 401 35.09 -17.42 4.22
C PHE A 401 33.62 -17.19 4.57
N GLY A 402 32.74 -18.00 4.00
CA GLY A 402 31.32 -17.95 4.28
C GLY A 402 30.98 -18.39 5.70
N GLY A 403 29.77 -18.15 6.15
CA GLY A 403 29.26 -18.38 7.49
C GLY A 403 29.62 -19.71 8.15
N TYR A 404 30.00 -20.74 7.38
CA TYR A 404 30.40 -22.06 7.87
C TYR A 404 31.72 -22.04 8.69
N GLN A 405 32.72 -21.29 8.26
CA GLN A 405 34.02 -21.25 8.98
C GLN A 405 33.90 -20.44 10.28
N MET A 406 33.10 -19.37 10.26
CA MET A 406 32.77 -18.60 11.45
C MET A 406 31.98 -19.42 12.47
N HIS A 407 31.03 -20.23 12.01
CA HIS A 407 30.29 -21.17 12.86
C HIS A 407 31.22 -22.23 13.48
N PHE A 408 32.15 -22.76 12.72
CA PHE A 408 33.12 -23.75 13.19
C PHE A 408 33.96 -23.20 14.34
N TYR A 409 34.57 -22.02 14.16
CA TYR A 409 35.37 -21.39 15.24
C TYR A 409 34.54 -21.00 16.44
N GLY A 410 33.33 -20.48 16.22
CA GLY A 410 32.40 -20.17 17.27
C GLY A 410 32.03 -21.41 18.09
N ASN A 411 31.68 -22.51 17.42
CA ASN A 411 31.30 -23.77 18.08
C ASN A 411 32.47 -24.40 18.85
N SER A 412 33.69 -24.35 18.34
CA SER A 412 34.84 -24.90 19.02
C SER A 412 35.24 -24.08 20.24
N LEU A 413 35.17 -22.76 20.18
CA LEU A 413 35.34 -21.92 21.37
C LEU A 413 34.26 -22.20 22.42
N MET A 414 33.01 -22.39 21.99
CA MET A 414 31.91 -22.74 22.88
C MET A 414 32.14 -24.11 23.55
N SER A 415 32.62 -25.09 22.82
CA SER A 415 32.81 -26.45 23.37
C SER A 415 33.82 -26.49 24.50
N THR A 416 34.81 -25.60 24.51
CA THR A 416 35.78 -25.51 25.60
C THR A 416 35.18 -25.07 26.94
N HIS A 417 34.08 -24.31 26.93
CA HIS A 417 33.36 -23.89 28.12
C HIS A 417 32.69 -25.04 28.85
N PHE A 418 32.30 -26.11 28.16
CA PHE A 418 31.75 -27.32 28.84
C PHE A 418 32.73 -27.98 29.77
N THR A 419 34.01 -27.91 29.46
CA THR A 419 35.08 -28.51 30.24
C THR A 419 35.80 -27.52 31.17
N HIS A 420 35.92 -26.26 30.74
CA HIS A 420 36.75 -25.27 31.42
C HIS A 420 35.98 -24.13 32.11
N GLY A 421 34.69 -24.02 31.87
CA GLY A 421 33.81 -22.95 32.39
C GLY A 421 34.18 -21.54 31.90
N PRO A 422 33.54 -20.50 32.43
CA PRO A 422 32.42 -20.60 33.34
C PRO A 422 31.17 -21.16 32.69
N ALA A 423 30.38 -21.90 33.45
CA ALA A 423 29.09 -22.47 33.01
C ALA A 423 28.10 -22.57 34.18
N ILE A 424 26.85 -22.79 33.90
CA ILE A 424 25.81 -23.05 34.92
C ILE A 424 25.26 -24.46 34.68
N ASP A 425 25.23 -25.26 35.73
CA ASP A 425 24.62 -26.58 35.75
C ASP A 425 23.21 -26.50 36.35
N ILE A 426 22.18 -26.89 35.55
CA ILE A 426 20.80 -27.08 36.01
C ILE A 426 20.65 -28.54 36.49
N GLU A 427 20.32 -28.73 37.77
CA GLU A 427 20.33 -30.04 38.45
C GLU A 427 18.96 -30.69 38.51
N SER A 428 17.92 -29.88 38.76
CA SER A 428 16.54 -30.36 38.82
C SER A 428 15.59 -29.26 38.46
N ILE A 429 14.43 -29.62 37.90
CA ILE A 429 13.40 -28.69 37.49
C ILE A 429 12.06 -29.27 37.88
N GLU A 430 11.26 -28.48 38.59
CA GLU A 430 9.84 -28.75 38.85
C GLU A 430 9.00 -27.61 38.29
N ILE A 431 7.86 -27.94 37.70
CA ILE A 431 6.90 -26.94 37.21
C ILE A 431 5.52 -27.25 37.76
N GLU A 432 4.82 -26.24 38.22
CA GLU A 432 3.45 -26.31 38.72
C GLU A 432 2.58 -25.29 37.97
N GLY A 433 1.49 -25.74 37.39
CA GLY A 433 0.51 -24.93 36.69
C GLY A 433 -0.52 -25.75 35.91
N PRO A 434 -1.39 -25.12 35.15
CA PRO A 434 -1.59 -23.69 35.06
C PRO A 434 -2.23 -23.09 36.31
N ILE A 435 -1.71 -21.98 36.82
CA ILE A 435 -2.29 -21.23 37.92
C ILE A 435 -3.23 -20.16 37.31
N PRO A 436 -4.52 -20.16 37.65
CA PRO A 436 -5.47 -19.24 37.06
C PRO A 436 -5.24 -17.79 37.53
N ALA A 437 -5.62 -16.85 36.68
CA ALA A 437 -5.79 -15.44 37.02
C ALA A 437 -7.21 -15.05 36.58
N THR A 438 -8.05 -14.62 37.49
CA THR A 438 -9.46 -14.31 37.25
C THR A 438 -9.73 -12.83 37.02
N GLU A 439 -8.84 -11.94 37.47
CA GLU A 439 -8.97 -10.49 37.33
C GLU A 439 -7.63 -9.74 37.47
N GLY A 440 -7.68 -8.44 37.23
CA GLY A 440 -6.53 -7.54 37.40
C GLY A 440 -5.43 -7.69 36.33
N PRO A 441 -4.22 -7.11 36.62
CA PRO A 441 -3.11 -7.11 35.64
C PRO A 441 -2.68 -8.49 35.19
N ARG A 442 -2.76 -9.50 36.05
CA ARG A 442 -2.42 -10.89 35.70
C ARG A 442 -3.39 -11.47 34.68
N TYR A 443 -4.69 -11.16 34.79
CA TYR A 443 -5.71 -11.56 33.81
C TYR A 443 -5.46 -10.91 32.46
N VAL A 444 -5.09 -9.62 32.43
CA VAL A 444 -4.78 -8.89 31.20
C VAL A 444 -3.59 -9.51 30.45
N VAL A 445 -2.55 -9.89 31.19
CA VAL A 445 -1.35 -10.55 30.60
C VAL A 445 -1.69 -11.94 30.06
N LEU A 446 -2.55 -12.66 30.77
CA LEU A 446 -2.93 -14.04 30.40
C LEU A 446 -3.88 -14.05 29.19
N HIS A 447 -4.77 -13.08 29.07
CA HIS A 447 -5.79 -12.99 28.04
C HIS A 447 -5.73 -11.65 27.28
N PRO A 448 -4.63 -11.35 26.57
CA PRO A 448 -4.42 -10.04 25.98
C PRO A 448 -5.45 -9.70 24.88
N ARG A 449 -5.90 -10.69 24.11
CA ARG A 449 -6.94 -10.50 23.08
C ARG A 449 -8.29 -10.13 23.71
N TYR A 450 -8.70 -10.84 24.72
CA TYR A 450 -9.97 -10.58 25.42
C TYR A 450 -9.95 -9.24 26.15
N SER A 451 -8.86 -8.93 26.85
CA SER A 451 -8.68 -7.62 27.52
C SER A 451 -8.68 -6.45 26.56
N ARG A 452 -8.07 -6.63 25.37
CA ARG A 452 -8.14 -5.63 24.29
C ARG A 452 -9.58 -5.47 23.79
N ALA A 453 -10.33 -6.57 23.61
CA ALA A 453 -11.72 -6.53 23.18
C ALA A 453 -12.60 -5.73 24.13
N ILE A 454 -12.45 -5.89 25.44
CA ILE A 454 -13.16 -5.08 26.45
C ILE A 454 -12.89 -3.58 26.27
N GLY A 455 -11.64 -3.19 25.99
CA GLY A 455 -11.29 -1.80 25.69
C GLY A 455 -11.99 -1.27 24.43
N LEU A 456 -12.04 -2.09 23.36
CA LEU A 456 -12.74 -1.75 22.12
C LEU A 456 -14.27 -1.66 22.32
N GLN A 457 -14.86 -2.57 23.12
CA GLN A 457 -16.28 -2.51 23.50
C GLN A 457 -16.61 -1.21 24.22
N ARG A 458 -15.82 -0.80 25.20
CA ARG A 458 -16.00 0.50 25.89
C ARG A 458 -15.94 1.68 24.92
N ALA A 459 -15.01 1.66 23.97
CA ALA A 459 -14.89 2.69 22.95
C ALA A 459 -16.12 2.73 22.02
N LEU A 460 -16.64 1.56 21.62
CA LEU A 460 -17.76 1.45 20.68
C LEU A 460 -19.12 1.69 21.37
N LEU A 461 -19.37 1.00 22.48
CA LEU A 461 -20.67 0.93 23.17
C LEU A 461 -20.82 1.96 24.29
N GLY A 462 -19.72 2.54 24.79
CA GLY A 462 -19.69 3.36 26.00
C GLY A 462 -19.53 2.55 27.28
N ALA A 463 -19.66 1.23 27.22
CA ALA A 463 -19.49 0.29 28.34
C ALA A 463 -19.01 -1.06 27.87
N GLU A 464 -18.58 -1.92 28.79
CA GLU A 464 -18.37 -3.34 28.54
C GLU A 464 -19.71 -4.03 28.26
N ALA A 465 -19.75 -4.98 27.33
CA ALA A 465 -20.98 -5.72 27.02
C ALA A 465 -21.63 -6.34 28.29
N ALA A 466 -20.82 -6.95 29.13
CA ALA A 466 -21.29 -7.56 30.39
C ALA A 466 -21.97 -6.58 31.39
N LYS A 467 -21.75 -5.27 31.22
CA LYS A 467 -22.36 -4.22 32.08
C LYS A 467 -23.68 -3.66 31.54
N LEU A 468 -24.08 -4.04 30.31
CA LEU A 468 -25.35 -3.60 29.71
C LEU A 468 -26.53 -4.44 30.21
N THR A 469 -26.86 -4.30 31.48
CA THR A 469 -27.87 -5.16 32.19
C THR A 469 -29.29 -4.64 32.06
N THR A 470 -29.51 -3.40 31.63
CA THR A 470 -30.84 -2.81 31.48
C THR A 470 -31.16 -2.49 30.03
N THR A 471 -32.44 -2.50 29.67
CA THR A 471 -32.89 -2.11 28.29
C THR A 471 -32.41 -0.70 27.92
N ALA A 472 -32.49 0.25 28.84
CA ALA A 472 -32.05 1.62 28.57
C ALA A 472 -30.53 1.73 28.33
N ALA A 473 -29.70 0.96 29.04
CA ALA A 473 -28.26 0.89 28.81
C ALA A 473 -27.96 0.23 27.46
N LEU A 474 -28.68 -0.83 27.09
CA LEU A 474 -28.57 -1.49 25.81
C LEU A 474 -28.95 -0.56 24.64
N ASP A 475 -30.09 0.15 24.75
CA ASP A 475 -30.53 1.13 23.75
C ASP A 475 -29.47 2.21 23.54
N THR A 476 -28.95 2.79 24.60
CA THR A 476 -27.89 3.81 24.53
C THR A 476 -26.63 3.26 23.85
N ALA A 477 -26.22 2.05 24.17
CA ALA A 477 -25.07 1.40 23.59
C ALA A 477 -25.27 1.10 22.09
N LEU A 478 -26.44 0.61 21.69
CA LEU A 478 -26.80 0.35 20.29
C LEU A 478 -26.86 1.65 19.48
N GLN A 479 -27.50 2.71 19.99
CA GLN A 479 -27.52 4.02 19.33
C GLN A 479 -26.10 4.53 19.09
N ARG A 480 -25.24 4.45 20.11
CA ARG A 480 -23.83 4.87 19.99
C ARG A 480 -23.06 4.05 18.96
N MET A 481 -23.24 2.73 18.95
CA MET A 481 -22.64 1.82 17.97
C MET A 481 -23.10 2.16 16.56
N LEU A 482 -24.41 2.26 16.34
CA LEU A 482 -24.99 2.53 15.03
C LEU A 482 -24.60 3.92 14.50
N ALA A 483 -24.57 4.94 15.37
CA ALA A 483 -24.13 6.28 14.96
C ALA A 483 -22.69 6.31 14.44
N LYS A 484 -21.79 5.55 15.04
CA LYS A 484 -20.42 5.40 14.52
C LYS A 484 -20.34 4.64 13.21
N ILE A 485 -21.10 3.54 13.08
CA ILE A 485 -21.10 2.68 11.90
C ILE A 485 -21.78 3.38 10.72
N PHE A 486 -22.94 4.00 10.92
CA PHE A 486 -23.71 4.67 9.87
C PHE A 486 -23.24 6.10 9.58
N ARG A 487 -22.24 6.61 10.34
CA ARG A 487 -21.66 7.97 10.17
C ARG A 487 -22.66 9.10 10.36
N ARG A 488 -23.80 8.83 10.97
CA ARG A 488 -24.90 9.71 11.34
C ARG A 488 -25.64 9.15 12.52
N ASP A 489 -26.45 9.94 13.16
CA ASP A 489 -27.36 9.44 14.20
C ASP A 489 -28.30 8.38 13.60
N ALA A 490 -28.49 7.30 14.35
CA ALA A 490 -29.43 6.27 13.95
C ALA A 490 -30.88 6.73 14.21
N GLU A 491 -31.77 6.46 13.28
CA GLU A 491 -33.20 6.71 13.49
C GLU A 491 -33.75 5.79 14.60
N PRO A 492 -34.80 6.22 15.33
CA PRO A 492 -35.44 5.37 16.34
C PRO A 492 -35.90 4.01 15.80
N SER A 493 -36.38 3.98 14.58
CA SER A 493 -36.80 2.75 13.87
C SER A 493 -35.63 1.80 13.60
N GLU A 494 -34.46 2.34 13.27
CA GLU A 494 -33.23 1.56 13.06
C GLU A 494 -32.78 0.97 14.39
N SER A 495 -32.61 1.79 15.42
CA SER A 495 -32.20 1.35 16.76
C SER A 495 -33.13 0.28 17.33
N SER A 496 -34.43 0.43 17.14
CA SER A 496 -35.44 -0.55 17.57
C SER A 496 -35.30 -1.91 16.89
N ARG A 497 -34.99 -1.94 15.58
CA ARG A 497 -34.74 -3.19 14.85
C ARG A 497 -33.51 -3.95 15.41
N TYR A 498 -32.40 -3.24 15.70
CA TYR A 498 -31.21 -3.87 16.28
C TYR A 498 -31.43 -4.33 17.71
N ARG A 499 -32.22 -3.59 18.52
CA ARG A 499 -32.62 -4.04 19.84
C ARG A 499 -33.43 -5.33 19.76
N THR A 500 -34.46 -5.38 18.91
CA THR A 500 -35.26 -6.59 18.72
C THR A 500 -34.38 -7.80 18.32
N LEU A 501 -33.42 -7.59 17.40
CA LEU A 501 -32.48 -8.65 17.01
C LEU A 501 -31.66 -9.16 18.21
N VAL A 502 -31.14 -8.28 19.06
CA VAL A 502 -30.38 -8.65 20.26
C VAL A 502 -31.26 -9.40 21.25
N GLU A 503 -32.46 -8.91 21.52
CA GLU A 503 -33.41 -9.52 22.45
C GLU A 503 -33.87 -10.92 22.00
N GLN A 504 -34.17 -11.09 20.70
CA GLN A 504 -34.54 -12.38 20.12
C GLN A 504 -33.39 -13.40 20.28
N HIS A 505 -32.19 -13.04 19.94
CA HIS A 505 -31.02 -13.92 20.06
C HIS A 505 -30.74 -14.32 21.52
N ARG A 506 -31.00 -13.39 22.46
CA ARG A 506 -30.91 -13.71 23.88
C ARG A 506 -32.02 -14.65 24.36
N GLN A 507 -33.25 -14.53 23.84
CA GLN A 507 -34.36 -15.44 24.12
C GLN A 507 -34.06 -16.86 23.63
N GLU A 508 -33.28 -17.01 22.59
CA GLU A 508 -32.76 -18.28 22.07
C GLU A 508 -31.67 -18.93 22.95
N GLY A 509 -31.29 -18.27 24.07
CA GLY A 509 -30.33 -18.79 25.05
C GLY A 509 -28.90 -18.34 24.85
N HIS A 510 -28.62 -17.44 23.90
CA HIS A 510 -27.28 -16.92 23.63
C HIS A 510 -26.88 -15.83 24.65
N SER A 511 -25.57 -15.64 24.86
CA SER A 511 -25.04 -14.56 25.70
C SER A 511 -25.30 -13.18 25.08
N LEU A 512 -25.21 -12.14 25.89
CA LEU A 512 -25.33 -10.75 25.38
C LEU A 512 -24.21 -10.41 24.42
N GLU A 513 -22.99 -10.89 24.68
CA GLU A 513 -21.84 -10.72 23.79
C GLU A 513 -22.09 -11.35 22.42
N ALA A 514 -22.64 -12.58 22.37
CA ALA A 514 -23.02 -13.25 21.14
C ALA A 514 -24.13 -12.51 20.38
N ALA A 515 -25.11 -11.95 21.10
CA ALA A 515 -26.16 -11.14 20.50
C ALA A 515 -25.64 -9.80 19.95
N LEU A 516 -24.72 -9.14 20.65
CA LEU A 516 -24.04 -7.93 20.16
C LEU A 516 -23.10 -8.22 18.99
N HIS A 517 -22.43 -9.38 18.99
CA HIS A 517 -21.65 -9.86 17.87
C HIS A 517 -22.53 -9.98 16.60
N LEU A 518 -23.72 -10.59 16.72
CA LEU A 518 -24.69 -10.69 15.62
C LEU A 518 -25.17 -9.31 15.16
N ALA A 519 -25.52 -8.42 16.09
CA ALA A 519 -25.96 -7.06 15.78
C ALA A 519 -24.87 -6.26 15.03
N LEU A 520 -23.62 -6.37 15.46
CA LEU A 520 -22.48 -5.74 14.79
C LEU A 520 -22.29 -6.26 13.38
N ARG A 521 -22.29 -7.57 13.16
CA ARG A 521 -22.19 -8.18 11.83
C ARG A 521 -23.30 -7.67 10.91
N THR A 522 -24.54 -7.65 11.41
CA THR A 522 -25.69 -7.16 10.64
C THR A 522 -25.53 -5.68 10.28
N ALA A 523 -25.02 -4.86 11.17
CA ALA A 523 -24.77 -3.44 10.91
C ALA A 523 -23.67 -3.24 9.84
N LEU A 524 -22.60 -4.06 9.85
CA LEU A 524 -21.47 -3.96 8.92
C LEU A 524 -21.78 -4.45 7.49
N VAL A 525 -22.83 -5.23 7.29
CA VAL A 525 -23.30 -5.64 5.95
C VAL A 525 -24.54 -4.87 5.49
N SER A 526 -25.01 -3.91 6.29
CA SER A 526 -26.18 -3.11 5.95
C SER A 526 -25.86 -2.07 4.87
N PRO A 527 -26.84 -1.70 4.03
CA PRO A 527 -26.66 -0.61 3.07
C PRO A 527 -26.19 0.71 3.72
N GLN A 528 -26.64 1.01 4.94
CA GLN A 528 -26.25 2.21 5.69
C GLN A 528 -24.75 2.27 6.00
N PHE A 529 -24.10 1.12 6.06
CA PHE A 529 -22.65 1.05 6.23
C PHE A 529 -21.92 0.97 4.90
N ILE A 530 -22.35 0.09 4.00
CA ILE A 530 -21.67 -0.19 2.73
C ILE A 530 -21.69 1.04 1.81
N TYR A 531 -22.82 1.78 1.75
CA TYR A 531 -22.93 2.97 0.93
C TYR A 531 -22.53 4.24 1.69
N ARG A 532 -21.79 5.13 0.99
CA ARG A 532 -21.23 6.34 1.60
C ARG A 532 -22.28 7.38 1.97
N GLU A 533 -23.28 7.55 1.13
CA GLU A 533 -24.30 8.57 1.25
C GLU A 533 -25.69 7.91 1.31
N GLY A 534 -26.59 8.47 2.10
CA GLY A 534 -27.93 7.95 2.27
C GLY A 534 -28.81 8.20 1.04
N ALA A 535 -29.71 7.28 0.72
CA ALA A 535 -30.64 7.42 -0.38
C ALA A 535 -31.73 8.46 -0.07
N GLY A 536 -31.56 9.67 -0.59
CA GLY A 536 -32.67 10.54 -0.92
C GLY A 536 -33.46 11.24 0.21
N SER A 537 -33.09 11.13 1.47
CA SER A 537 -33.76 11.86 2.56
C SER A 537 -33.07 13.20 2.82
N ASP A 538 -33.82 14.32 2.76
CA ASP A 538 -33.32 15.66 3.09
C ASP A 538 -32.81 15.75 4.54
N SER A 539 -33.33 14.89 5.44
CA SER A 539 -32.89 14.81 6.83
C SER A 539 -31.42 14.44 7.00
N PHE A 540 -30.78 13.82 6.01
CA PHE A 540 -29.38 13.40 6.05
C PHE A 540 -28.44 14.27 5.21
N ALA A 541 -28.91 15.35 4.59
CA ALA A 541 -28.12 16.19 3.68
C ALA A 541 -26.81 16.68 4.32
N GLY A 542 -26.83 17.10 5.58
CA GLY A 542 -25.64 17.53 6.30
C GLY A 542 -24.65 16.38 6.55
N ALA A 543 -25.13 15.19 6.92
CA ALA A 543 -24.29 14.02 7.14
C ALA A 543 -23.67 13.52 5.84
N ASP A 544 -24.42 13.54 4.72
CA ASP A 544 -23.93 13.17 3.40
C ASP A 544 -22.82 14.14 2.92
N LEU A 545 -23.02 15.45 3.14
CA LEU A 545 -22.01 16.47 2.82
C LEU A 545 -20.75 16.27 3.66
N ALA A 546 -20.88 15.98 4.96
CA ALA A 546 -19.77 15.67 5.84
C ALA A 546 -19.03 14.40 5.38
N ALA A 547 -19.76 13.34 5.01
CA ALA A 547 -19.18 12.12 4.47
C ALA A 547 -18.43 12.40 3.16
N ARG A 548 -19.05 13.14 2.22
CA ARG A 548 -18.39 13.53 0.95
C ARG A 548 -17.09 14.27 1.20
N LEU A 549 -17.10 15.28 2.06
CA LEU A 549 -15.91 16.06 2.40
C LEU A 549 -14.82 15.19 3.06
N SER A 550 -15.19 14.39 4.06
CA SER A 550 -14.23 13.58 4.80
C SER A 550 -13.58 12.50 3.93
N TYR A 551 -14.37 11.72 3.21
CA TYR A 551 -13.84 10.69 2.31
C TYR A 551 -13.01 11.27 1.16
N PHE A 552 -13.41 12.44 0.66
CA PHE A 552 -12.60 13.13 -0.35
C PHE A 552 -11.20 13.45 0.17
N LEU A 553 -11.09 14.10 1.33
CA LEU A 553 -9.82 14.65 1.82
C LEU A 553 -9.00 13.68 2.68
N THR A 554 -9.60 12.56 3.15
CA THR A 554 -8.92 11.64 4.07
C THR A 554 -9.14 10.16 3.76
N SER A 555 -10.00 9.81 2.80
CA SER A 555 -10.47 8.45 2.54
C SER A 555 -11.02 7.76 3.80
N ARG A 556 -11.58 8.53 4.76
CA ARG A 556 -12.05 8.09 6.07
C ARG A 556 -13.42 8.66 6.41
N PRO A 557 -14.17 8.05 7.34
CA PRO A 557 -15.45 8.59 7.79
C PRO A 557 -15.27 9.91 8.55
N PRO A 558 -16.33 10.74 8.64
CA PRO A 558 -16.32 11.99 9.41
C PRO A 558 -15.84 11.77 10.84
N ASP A 559 -14.92 12.60 11.29
CA ASP A 559 -14.47 12.63 12.68
C ASP A 559 -15.50 13.31 13.61
N ASP A 560 -15.23 13.30 14.92
CA ASP A 560 -16.16 13.85 15.92
C ASP A 560 -16.41 15.36 15.72
N LEU A 561 -15.40 16.13 15.27
CA LEU A 561 -15.53 17.56 15.03
C LEU A 561 -16.42 17.84 13.82
N LEU A 562 -16.27 17.07 12.77
CA LEU A 562 -17.10 17.22 11.58
C LEU A 562 -18.55 16.79 11.83
N ARG A 563 -18.76 15.73 12.63
CA ARG A 563 -20.12 15.34 13.08
C ARG A 563 -20.76 16.39 13.98
N ALA A 564 -19.99 17.02 14.88
CA ALA A 564 -20.49 18.12 15.69
C ALA A 564 -20.92 19.31 14.82
N ALA A 565 -20.14 19.64 13.76
CA ALA A 565 -20.48 20.71 12.83
C ALA A 565 -21.75 20.41 12.01
N VAL A 566 -22.10 19.13 11.79
CA VAL A 566 -23.39 18.74 11.22
C VAL A 566 -24.50 18.94 12.24
N ALA A 567 -24.31 18.48 13.50
CA ALA A 567 -25.33 18.52 14.54
C ALA A 567 -25.72 19.95 14.93
N ASP A 568 -24.76 20.90 14.97
CA ASP A 568 -25.04 22.31 15.29
C ASP A 568 -25.38 23.18 14.05
N GLY A 569 -25.41 22.58 12.86
CA GLY A 569 -25.69 23.21 11.59
C GLY A 569 -24.59 24.14 11.06
N SER A 570 -23.41 24.20 11.72
CA SER A 570 -22.32 25.11 11.33
C SER A 570 -21.68 24.72 10.00
N LEU A 571 -21.70 23.44 9.63
CA LEU A 571 -21.20 22.95 8.34
C LEU A 571 -21.88 23.61 7.14
N GLY A 572 -23.19 23.82 7.21
CA GLY A 572 -24.01 24.47 6.15
C GLY A 572 -23.98 25.99 6.14
N ARG A 573 -23.39 26.65 7.14
CA ARG A 573 -23.28 28.10 7.18
C ARG A 573 -22.16 28.61 6.24
N ALA A 574 -22.24 29.89 5.87
CA ALA A 574 -21.22 30.52 5.04
C ALA A 574 -19.81 30.33 5.65
N GLY A 575 -18.87 29.78 4.87
CA GLY A 575 -17.52 29.47 5.32
C GLY A 575 -17.38 28.21 6.22
N GLY A 576 -18.46 27.57 6.64
CA GLY A 576 -18.40 26.41 7.53
C GLY A 576 -17.74 25.20 6.88
N ILE A 577 -18.09 24.89 5.65
CA ILE A 577 -17.46 23.79 4.90
C ILE A 577 -15.97 24.08 4.63
N ARG A 578 -15.62 25.34 4.33
CA ARG A 578 -14.22 25.77 4.13
C ARG A 578 -13.38 25.54 5.38
N LEU A 579 -13.89 25.96 6.55
CA LEU A 579 -13.20 25.76 7.83
C LEU A 579 -12.89 24.29 8.08
N GLN A 580 -13.86 23.40 7.85
CA GLN A 580 -13.66 21.97 8.01
C GLN A 580 -12.70 21.38 6.96
N ALA A 581 -12.77 21.84 5.73
CA ALA A 581 -11.84 21.43 4.67
C ALA A 581 -10.39 21.81 5.00
N GLU A 582 -10.15 23.05 5.42
CA GLU A 582 -8.82 23.53 5.83
C GLU A 582 -8.26 22.71 7.00
N ARG A 583 -9.10 22.39 7.99
CA ARG A 583 -8.72 21.54 9.12
C ARG A 583 -8.33 20.11 8.67
N LEU A 584 -9.12 19.50 7.79
CA LEU A 584 -8.84 18.16 7.26
C LEU A 584 -7.58 18.15 6.38
N LEU A 585 -7.36 19.19 5.58
CA LEU A 585 -6.15 19.35 4.77
C LEU A 585 -4.88 19.54 5.63
N ALA A 586 -5.02 20.07 6.84
CA ALA A 586 -3.92 20.20 7.80
C ALA A 586 -3.68 18.91 8.62
N SER A 587 -4.55 17.91 8.51
CA SER A 587 -4.44 16.64 9.26
C SER A 587 -3.43 15.68 8.62
N PRO A 588 -2.82 14.76 9.40
CA PRO A 588 -1.94 13.72 8.85
C PRO A 588 -2.65 12.79 7.85
N GLU A 589 -3.96 12.66 7.95
CA GLU A 589 -4.80 11.79 7.12
C GLU A 589 -4.91 12.28 5.67
N VAL A 590 -4.59 13.54 5.37
CA VAL A 590 -4.54 14.08 3.99
C VAL A 590 -3.61 13.26 3.09
N LYS A 591 -2.64 12.55 3.68
CA LYS A 591 -1.76 11.63 2.97
C LYS A 591 -2.55 10.57 2.19
N ASP A 592 -3.65 10.07 2.76
CA ASP A 592 -4.46 9.02 2.11
C ASP A 592 -5.15 9.58 0.84
N PHE A 593 -5.60 10.84 0.88
CA PHE A 593 -6.09 11.55 -0.32
C PHE A 593 -4.99 11.68 -1.37
N VAL A 594 -3.82 12.18 -0.97
CA VAL A 594 -2.70 12.40 -1.90
C VAL A 594 -2.32 11.10 -2.60
N THR A 595 -2.06 10.04 -1.83
CA THR A 595 -1.66 8.74 -2.39
C THR A 595 -2.75 8.15 -3.29
N SER A 596 -4.02 8.21 -2.87
CA SER A 596 -5.12 7.62 -3.61
C SER A 596 -5.44 8.42 -4.89
N PHE A 597 -5.55 9.74 -4.79
CA PHE A 597 -5.85 10.60 -5.94
C PHE A 597 -4.71 10.58 -6.98
N VAL A 598 -3.48 10.87 -6.55
CA VAL A 598 -2.33 11.02 -7.45
C VAL A 598 -2.00 9.70 -8.14
N GLY A 599 -1.97 8.59 -7.37
CA GLY A 599 -1.67 7.27 -7.91
C GLY A 599 -2.65 6.82 -8.99
N GLN A 600 -3.92 7.21 -8.87
CA GLN A 600 -4.97 6.93 -9.85
C GLN A 600 -4.97 7.93 -11.01
N TRP A 601 -4.96 9.24 -10.71
CA TRP A 601 -4.96 10.32 -11.69
C TRP A 601 -3.84 10.18 -12.71
N LEU A 602 -2.63 9.83 -12.24
CA LEU A 602 -1.44 9.70 -13.08
C LEU A 602 -1.17 8.25 -13.54
N GLY A 603 -1.92 7.28 -13.02
CA GLY A 603 -1.74 5.85 -13.34
C GLY A 603 -0.53 5.21 -12.66
N THR A 604 0.18 5.90 -11.78
CA THR A 604 1.41 5.40 -11.15
C THR A 604 1.18 4.25 -10.17
N ARG A 605 -0.06 4.04 -9.70
CA ARG A 605 -0.46 2.85 -8.92
C ARG A 605 -0.18 1.53 -9.66
N LYS A 606 -0.13 1.53 -11.00
CA LYS A 606 0.12 0.35 -11.84
C LYS A 606 1.61 0.00 -11.98
N ILE A 607 2.52 0.86 -11.52
CA ILE A 607 3.97 0.64 -11.65
C ILE A 607 4.42 -0.74 -11.13
N PRO A 608 3.94 -1.27 -10.00
CA PRO A 608 4.33 -2.60 -9.52
C PRO A 608 3.91 -3.76 -10.44
N GLU A 609 2.94 -3.55 -11.32
CA GLU A 609 2.43 -4.55 -12.27
C GLU A 609 3.23 -4.53 -13.59
N ILE A 610 4.00 -3.47 -13.84
CA ILE A 610 4.80 -3.30 -15.05
C ILE A 610 6.16 -3.99 -14.84
N MET A 611 6.47 -4.95 -15.70
CA MET A 611 7.76 -5.66 -15.71
C MET A 611 8.66 -5.06 -16.80
N PRO A 612 9.63 -4.20 -16.44
CA PRO A 612 10.53 -3.64 -17.44
C PRO A 612 11.44 -4.70 -18.06
N ASP A 613 11.68 -4.56 -19.36
CA ASP A 613 12.66 -5.41 -20.05
C ASP A 613 14.07 -5.11 -19.51
N SER A 614 14.85 -6.17 -19.31
CA SER A 614 16.21 -6.07 -18.73
C SER A 614 17.18 -5.21 -19.56
N SER A 615 16.89 -5.02 -20.85
CA SER A 615 17.70 -4.19 -21.75
C SER A 615 17.54 -2.68 -21.55
N LEU A 616 16.51 -2.25 -20.78
CA LEU A 616 16.30 -0.84 -20.42
C LEU A 616 17.23 -0.38 -19.28
N GLY A 617 18.04 -1.29 -18.72
CA GLY A 617 18.96 -0.99 -17.65
C GLY A 617 18.54 -1.56 -16.30
N ALA A 618 19.24 -1.15 -15.24
CA ALA A 618 18.93 -1.63 -13.91
C ALA A 618 17.58 -1.07 -13.43
N TYR A 619 16.68 -1.95 -13.06
CA TYR A 619 15.41 -1.65 -12.44
C TYR A 619 15.12 -2.64 -11.32
N GLY A 620 14.49 -2.18 -10.24
CA GLY A 620 14.10 -3.00 -9.10
C GLY A 620 13.09 -2.31 -8.19
N GLU A 621 12.73 -2.94 -7.09
CA GLU A 621 11.72 -2.46 -6.14
C GLU A 621 11.93 -1.00 -5.69
N THR A 622 13.19 -0.62 -5.43
CA THR A 622 13.55 0.76 -5.04
C THR A 622 13.18 1.77 -6.11
N HIS A 623 13.36 1.44 -7.40
CA HIS A 623 12.96 2.33 -8.50
C HIS A 623 11.45 2.50 -8.53
N GLY A 624 10.69 1.40 -8.53
CA GLY A 624 9.23 1.44 -8.55
C GLY A 624 8.65 2.23 -7.38
N LYS A 625 9.18 1.99 -6.18
CA LYS A 625 8.77 2.74 -4.98
C LYS A 625 9.07 4.24 -5.08
N ALA A 626 10.24 4.62 -5.56
CA ALA A 626 10.60 6.02 -5.76
C ALA A 626 9.72 6.70 -6.82
N MET A 627 9.49 6.02 -7.95
CA MET A 627 8.67 6.52 -9.05
C MET A 627 7.20 6.71 -8.69
N MET A 628 6.66 5.91 -7.77
CA MET A 628 5.32 6.12 -7.22
C MET A 628 5.27 7.29 -6.24
N GLN A 629 6.26 7.41 -5.35
CA GLN A 629 6.28 8.44 -4.31
C GLN A 629 6.62 9.83 -4.83
N GLU A 630 7.37 9.96 -5.92
CA GLU A 630 7.77 11.25 -6.48
C GLU A 630 6.57 12.16 -6.76
N PRO A 631 5.59 11.77 -7.59
CA PRO A 631 4.42 12.61 -7.88
C PRO A 631 3.55 12.88 -6.65
N GLU A 632 3.45 11.91 -5.71
CA GLU A 632 2.72 12.10 -4.45
C GLU A 632 3.35 13.19 -3.59
N LEU A 633 4.68 13.19 -3.43
CA LEU A 633 5.40 14.18 -2.62
C LEU A 633 5.39 15.56 -3.28
N VAL A 634 5.51 15.65 -4.60
CA VAL A 634 5.40 16.90 -5.34
C VAL A 634 4.00 17.49 -5.20
N PHE A 635 2.96 16.66 -5.35
CA PHE A 635 1.57 17.09 -5.15
C PHE A 635 1.35 17.58 -3.71
N ALA A 636 1.83 16.84 -2.72
CA ALA A 636 1.70 17.19 -1.30
C ALA A 636 2.38 18.52 -0.98
N GLU A 637 3.56 18.80 -1.56
CA GLU A 637 4.26 20.08 -1.37
C GLU A 637 3.51 21.23 -2.04
N ILE A 638 3.04 21.06 -3.28
CA ILE A 638 2.26 22.07 -4.00
C ILE A 638 0.97 22.40 -3.23
N LEU A 639 0.29 21.40 -2.68
CA LEU A 639 -0.91 21.55 -1.85
C LEU A 639 -0.60 22.28 -0.54
N ARG A 640 0.42 21.81 0.20
CA ARG A 640 0.79 22.33 1.51
C ARG A 640 1.26 23.78 1.46
N GLU A 641 2.04 24.12 0.43
CA GLU A 641 2.60 25.47 0.26
C GLU A 641 1.70 26.40 -0.56
N ASN A 642 0.54 25.88 -0.99
CA ASN A 642 -0.40 26.60 -1.84
C ASN A 642 0.26 27.20 -3.10
N ARG A 643 1.11 26.39 -3.76
CA ARG A 643 1.83 26.83 -4.97
C ARG A 643 0.89 26.91 -6.17
N PRO A 644 1.22 27.71 -7.20
CA PRO A 644 0.42 27.79 -8.42
C PRO A 644 0.32 26.43 -9.13
N ILE A 645 -0.80 26.17 -9.81
CA ILE A 645 -1.00 24.90 -10.53
C ILE A 645 0.00 24.68 -11.68
N GLN A 646 0.61 25.75 -12.20
CA GLN A 646 1.68 25.68 -13.19
C GLN A 646 2.90 24.90 -12.69
N ASP A 647 3.09 24.83 -11.36
CA ASP A 647 4.17 24.06 -10.75
C ASP A 647 3.99 22.55 -10.90
N PHE A 648 2.79 22.04 -11.25
CA PHE A 648 2.64 20.66 -11.70
C PHE A 648 3.31 20.39 -13.05
N ILE A 649 3.42 21.39 -13.91
CA ILE A 649 4.00 21.23 -15.26
C ILE A 649 5.50 21.57 -15.25
N ALA A 650 5.90 22.66 -14.62
CA ALA A 650 7.29 23.14 -14.57
C ALA A 650 7.67 23.58 -13.14
N PRO A 651 7.78 22.65 -12.20
CA PRO A 651 8.26 22.96 -10.86
C PRO A 651 9.75 23.33 -10.88
N ASP A 652 10.21 24.06 -9.85
CA ASP A 652 11.63 24.30 -9.56
C ASP A 652 12.24 23.25 -8.62
N PHE A 653 11.52 22.15 -8.37
CA PHE A 653 11.92 21.08 -7.47
C PHE A 653 11.30 19.75 -7.89
N THR A 654 11.87 18.66 -7.37
CA THR A 654 11.21 17.37 -7.27
C THR A 654 11.64 16.66 -6.00
N HIS A 655 10.99 15.53 -5.70
CA HIS A 655 11.40 14.58 -4.67
C HIS A 655 11.86 13.30 -5.34
N THR A 656 13.10 12.86 -5.13
CA THR A 656 13.59 11.65 -5.76
C THR A 656 14.49 10.84 -4.83
N HIS A 657 14.56 9.55 -5.08
CA HIS A 657 15.58 8.70 -4.49
C HIS A 657 16.87 8.80 -5.31
N THR A 658 18.02 8.71 -4.66
CA THR A 658 19.34 8.84 -5.32
C THR A 658 19.49 7.99 -6.58
N ILE A 659 18.99 6.74 -6.56
CA ILE A 659 19.09 5.84 -7.72
C ILE A 659 18.32 6.42 -8.92
N VAL A 660 17.07 6.82 -8.72
CA VAL A 660 16.22 7.41 -9.76
C VAL A 660 16.75 8.77 -10.21
N GLY A 661 17.15 9.62 -9.27
CA GLY A 661 17.72 10.93 -9.59
C GLY A 661 18.96 10.87 -10.47
N LYS A 662 19.87 9.91 -10.19
CA LYS A 662 21.05 9.69 -11.03
C LYS A 662 20.70 9.07 -12.38
N GLN A 663 19.94 8.00 -12.40
CA GLN A 663 19.70 7.21 -13.61
C GLN A 663 18.73 7.90 -14.57
N MET A 664 17.58 8.40 -14.06
CA MET A 664 16.53 8.95 -14.91
C MET A 664 16.72 10.43 -15.24
N TYR A 665 17.25 11.20 -14.26
CA TYR A 665 17.34 12.67 -14.38
C TYR A 665 18.77 13.16 -14.57
N GLY A 666 19.79 12.30 -14.45
CA GLY A 666 21.20 12.68 -14.56
C GLY A 666 21.67 13.62 -13.45
N LEU A 667 21.04 13.59 -12.28
CA LEU A 667 21.39 14.46 -11.15
C LEU A 667 22.64 13.96 -10.43
N THR A 668 23.47 14.88 -9.96
CA THR A 668 24.56 14.55 -9.05
C THR A 668 24.01 14.46 -7.63
N MET A 669 24.05 13.27 -7.04
CA MET A 669 23.55 12.98 -5.71
C MET A 669 24.54 12.04 -4.98
N ASP A 670 24.56 12.10 -3.66
CA ASP A 670 25.36 11.16 -2.86
C ASP A 670 24.88 9.72 -3.07
N PRO A 671 25.78 8.73 -2.94
CA PRO A 671 25.37 7.32 -2.97
C PRO A 671 24.33 7.01 -1.90
N PRO A 672 23.39 6.08 -2.15
CA PRO A 672 22.41 5.69 -1.14
C PRO A 672 23.11 5.01 0.03
N ASP A 673 22.74 5.38 1.24
CA ASP A 673 23.17 4.71 2.46
C ASP A 673 22.19 3.56 2.77
N TYR A 674 22.57 2.35 2.40
CA TYR A 674 21.74 1.15 2.58
C TYR A 674 21.57 0.72 4.05
N THR A 675 22.26 1.37 5.00
CA THR A 675 22.05 1.14 6.43
C THR A 675 20.86 1.94 6.98
N LYS A 676 20.40 2.93 6.23
CA LYS A 676 19.26 3.78 6.58
C LYS A 676 17.97 3.32 5.88
N PRO A 677 16.80 3.63 6.44
CA PRO A 677 15.53 3.42 5.77
C PRO A 677 15.48 4.12 4.41
N PHE A 678 14.67 3.60 3.50
CA PHE A 678 14.38 4.23 2.21
C PHE A 678 13.88 5.67 2.41
N THR A 679 14.53 6.64 1.75
CA THR A 679 14.20 8.07 1.85
C THR A 679 14.18 8.73 0.48
N MET A 680 13.21 9.63 0.30
CA MET A 680 13.12 10.54 -0.85
C MET A 680 13.76 11.88 -0.46
N THR A 681 14.56 12.44 -1.34
CA THR A 681 15.25 13.73 -1.13
C THR A 681 14.64 14.79 -2.04
N ARG A 682 14.34 15.96 -1.46
CA ARG A 682 13.94 17.13 -2.23
C ARG A 682 15.15 17.70 -2.95
N VAL A 683 15.07 17.88 -4.26
CA VAL A 683 16.12 18.45 -5.10
C VAL A 683 15.60 19.62 -5.93
N THR A 684 16.44 20.61 -6.17
CA THR A 684 16.11 21.76 -7.02
C THR A 684 16.28 21.37 -8.48
N LEU A 685 15.37 21.80 -9.33
CA LEU A 685 15.38 21.59 -10.77
C LEU A 685 15.26 22.93 -11.52
N PRO A 686 15.85 23.06 -12.71
CA PRO A 686 15.57 24.20 -13.58
C PRO A 686 14.14 24.09 -14.13
N ARG A 687 13.36 25.17 -14.04
CA ARG A 687 11.95 25.21 -14.48
C ARG A 687 11.76 24.89 -15.97
N ASP A 688 12.71 25.23 -16.82
CA ASP A 688 12.73 24.93 -18.26
C ASP A 688 13.40 23.56 -18.57
N GLY A 689 13.74 22.80 -17.52
CA GLY A 689 14.39 21.49 -17.65
C GLY A 689 13.47 20.39 -18.19
N ARG A 690 14.09 19.33 -18.69
CA ARG A 690 13.37 18.13 -19.12
C ARG A 690 12.86 17.30 -17.92
N ALA A 691 13.61 17.25 -16.81
CA ALA A 691 13.25 16.51 -15.60
C ALA A 691 12.15 17.19 -14.80
N GLY A 692 11.42 16.43 -14.02
CA GLY A 692 10.37 16.92 -13.12
C GLY A 692 9.10 17.41 -13.82
N GLY A 693 8.09 17.72 -13.01
CA GLY A 693 6.74 18.00 -13.48
C GLY A 693 6.07 16.80 -14.14
N LEU A 694 4.77 16.86 -14.32
CA LEU A 694 3.98 15.71 -14.83
C LEU A 694 4.47 15.18 -16.20
N LEU A 695 5.03 16.07 -17.03
CA LEU A 695 5.56 15.72 -18.36
C LEU A 695 7.03 15.29 -18.35
N GLY A 696 7.67 15.16 -17.20
CA GLY A 696 9.08 14.76 -17.08
C GLY A 696 9.38 13.86 -15.88
N MET A 697 8.36 13.39 -15.14
CA MET A 697 8.52 12.40 -14.08
C MET A 697 8.63 11.01 -14.66
N SER A 698 9.67 10.26 -14.27
CA SER A 698 9.92 8.91 -14.76
C SER A 698 8.77 7.94 -14.46
N GLY A 699 8.15 8.06 -13.29
CA GLY A 699 6.98 7.26 -12.92
C GLY A 699 5.77 7.47 -13.84
N VAL A 700 5.51 8.70 -14.28
CA VAL A 700 4.44 9.02 -15.23
C VAL A 700 4.77 8.46 -16.62
N MET A 701 6.02 8.60 -17.06
CA MET A 701 6.47 8.06 -18.35
C MET A 701 6.38 6.54 -18.38
N MET A 702 6.72 5.87 -17.29
CA MET A 702 6.59 4.42 -17.14
C MET A 702 5.12 3.98 -17.09
N ALA A 703 4.27 4.66 -16.34
CA ALA A 703 2.84 4.36 -16.26
C ALA A 703 2.09 4.50 -17.59
N THR A 704 2.68 5.25 -18.54
CA THR A 704 2.16 5.46 -19.91
C THR A 704 2.92 4.67 -20.98
N ALA A 705 3.62 3.61 -20.57
CA ALA A 705 4.33 2.65 -21.43
C ALA A 705 3.93 1.22 -21.04
N ASN A 706 4.49 0.20 -21.71
CA ASN A 706 4.20 -1.21 -21.42
C ASN A 706 5.36 -1.96 -20.73
N GLY A 707 6.43 -1.25 -20.37
CA GLY A 707 7.63 -1.81 -19.78
C GLY A 707 8.66 -2.34 -20.78
N VAL A 708 8.32 -2.47 -22.05
CA VAL A 708 9.23 -2.90 -23.14
C VAL A 708 9.48 -1.73 -24.10
N ASP A 709 8.38 -1.18 -24.62
CA ASP A 709 8.38 -0.10 -25.59
C ASP A 709 7.55 1.08 -25.11
N THR A 710 7.89 2.27 -25.62
CA THR A 710 7.06 3.46 -25.47
C THR A 710 5.75 3.29 -26.24
N GLN A 711 4.71 3.96 -25.78
CA GLN A 711 3.36 3.89 -26.35
C GLN A 711 2.91 5.31 -26.74
N PRO A 712 3.38 5.88 -27.87
CA PRO A 712 3.10 7.28 -28.19
C PRO A 712 1.62 7.63 -28.27
N VAL A 713 0.79 6.75 -28.85
CA VAL A 713 -0.68 6.95 -28.89
C VAL A 713 -1.26 7.03 -27.49
N TYR A 714 -0.84 6.12 -26.61
CA TYR A 714 -1.32 6.12 -25.22
C TYR A 714 -0.81 7.32 -24.43
N ARG A 715 0.47 7.71 -24.61
CA ARG A 715 1.02 8.96 -24.04
C ARG A 715 0.29 10.18 -24.55
N GLY A 716 0.00 10.25 -25.86
CA GLY A 716 -0.74 11.34 -26.46
C GLY A 716 -2.17 11.43 -25.94
N LYS A 717 -2.88 10.30 -25.84
CA LYS A 717 -4.19 10.23 -25.20
C LYS A 717 -4.14 10.74 -23.75
N TRP A 718 -3.15 10.29 -22.98
CA TRP A 718 -2.96 10.70 -21.59
C TRP A 718 -2.74 12.23 -21.48
N VAL A 719 -1.90 12.82 -22.35
CA VAL A 719 -1.69 14.29 -22.37
C VAL A 719 -2.98 15.02 -22.71
N LEU A 720 -3.73 14.55 -23.70
CA LEU A 720 -5.00 15.17 -24.08
C LEU A 720 -6.03 15.14 -22.94
N GLU A 721 -6.20 13.99 -22.30
CA GLU A 721 -7.20 13.77 -21.24
C GLU A 721 -6.80 14.38 -19.90
N THR A 722 -5.51 14.31 -19.55
CA THR A 722 -5.02 14.65 -18.21
C THR A 722 -4.51 16.09 -18.12
N ILE A 723 -3.95 16.62 -19.21
CA ILE A 723 -3.26 17.91 -19.23
C ILE A 723 -4.04 18.95 -20.03
N LEU A 724 -4.54 18.59 -21.22
CA LEU A 724 -5.09 19.57 -22.16
C LEU A 724 -6.63 19.68 -22.13
N ASN A 725 -7.30 18.90 -21.31
CA ASN A 725 -8.78 18.87 -21.23
C ASN A 725 -9.46 18.69 -22.57
N ASP A 726 -8.90 17.83 -23.42
CA ASP A 726 -9.35 17.61 -24.78
C ASP A 726 -9.39 16.09 -25.12
N PRO A 727 -10.24 15.30 -24.41
CA PRO A 727 -10.28 13.86 -24.57
C PRO A 727 -10.67 13.50 -26.02
N PRO A 728 -9.96 12.56 -26.64
CA PRO A 728 -10.30 12.07 -27.97
C PRO A 728 -11.65 11.31 -27.91
N PRO A 729 -12.39 11.23 -29.04
CA PRO A 729 -13.58 10.38 -29.08
C PRO A 729 -13.19 8.91 -28.86
N PRO A 730 -14.11 8.08 -28.37
CA PRO A 730 -13.86 6.64 -28.25
C PRO A 730 -13.52 6.04 -29.62
N PRO A 731 -12.61 5.04 -29.66
CA PRO A 731 -12.29 4.37 -30.91
C PRO A 731 -13.53 3.70 -31.52
N PRO A 732 -13.65 3.58 -32.84
CA PRO A 732 -14.69 2.79 -33.48
C PRO A 732 -14.63 1.32 -33.01
N GLU A 733 -15.78 0.64 -32.92
CA GLU A 733 -15.88 -0.76 -32.47
C GLU A 733 -15.03 -1.77 -33.27
N SER A 734 -14.67 -1.43 -34.51
CA SER A 734 -13.95 -2.28 -35.45
C SER A 734 -12.53 -1.78 -35.78
N VAL A 735 -11.77 -1.29 -34.80
CA VAL A 735 -10.35 -0.97 -35.04
C VAL A 735 -9.55 -2.28 -35.02
N PRO A 736 -8.92 -2.71 -36.15
CA PRO A 736 -8.02 -3.86 -36.11
C PRO A 736 -6.86 -3.58 -35.16
N ALA A 737 -6.55 -4.54 -34.27
CA ALA A 737 -5.35 -4.46 -33.48
C ALA A 737 -4.14 -4.32 -34.44
N ILE A 738 -3.30 -3.30 -34.20
CA ILE A 738 -2.02 -3.22 -34.93
C ILE A 738 -1.20 -4.40 -34.45
N THR A 739 -1.03 -5.39 -35.30
CA THR A 739 0.05 -6.36 -35.16
C THR A 739 1.27 -5.69 -35.77
N PRO A 740 2.23 -5.17 -34.98
CA PRO A 740 3.38 -4.52 -35.58
C PRO A 740 4.19 -5.57 -36.35
N ASP A 741 4.26 -5.46 -37.67
CA ASP A 741 5.34 -6.07 -38.40
C ASP A 741 6.62 -5.28 -38.07
N THR A 742 7.27 -5.67 -36.99
CA THR A 742 8.51 -5.03 -36.50
C THR A 742 9.71 -5.32 -37.38
N THR A 743 9.55 -6.13 -38.43
CA THR A 743 10.67 -6.59 -39.23
C THR A 743 11.24 -5.50 -40.18
N GLN A 744 10.47 -4.47 -40.49
CA GLN A 744 10.88 -3.42 -41.41
C GLN A 744 10.95 -2.01 -40.82
N ALA A 745 10.19 -1.69 -39.81
CA ALA A 745 10.21 -0.38 -39.16
C ALA A 745 11.39 -0.22 -38.21
N LYS A 746 12.23 0.79 -38.44
CA LYS A 746 13.39 1.09 -37.56
C LYS A 746 13.04 2.01 -36.39
N THR A 747 11.92 2.70 -36.48
CA THR A 747 11.44 3.63 -35.47
C THR A 747 9.95 3.43 -35.24
N ILE A 748 9.47 3.80 -34.03
CA ILE A 748 8.02 3.72 -33.70
C ILE A 748 7.19 4.65 -34.59
N ARG A 749 7.75 5.76 -35.03
CA ARG A 749 7.11 6.72 -35.99
C ARG A 749 6.85 6.07 -37.34
N GLU A 750 7.83 5.34 -37.90
CA GLU A 750 7.67 4.59 -39.16
C GLU A 750 6.60 3.51 -39.05
N LEU A 751 6.57 2.80 -37.91
CA LEU A 751 5.55 1.81 -37.61
C LEU A 751 4.14 2.41 -37.61
N MET A 752 3.97 3.58 -36.95
CA MET A 752 2.68 4.26 -36.85
C MET A 752 2.26 4.90 -38.17
N ALA A 753 3.21 5.41 -38.99
CA ALA A 753 2.92 5.99 -40.28
C ALA A 753 2.22 4.98 -41.20
N ALA A 754 2.60 3.71 -41.15
CA ALA A 754 1.96 2.65 -41.94
C ALA A 754 0.47 2.47 -41.54
N HIS A 755 0.13 2.59 -40.25
CA HIS A 755 -1.24 2.47 -39.76
C HIS A 755 -2.10 3.70 -40.10
N THR A 756 -1.54 4.90 -40.06
CA THR A 756 -2.28 6.16 -40.27
C THR A 756 -2.55 6.48 -41.76
N THR A 757 -2.18 5.60 -42.70
CA THR A 757 -2.50 5.73 -44.13
C THR A 757 -4.02 5.68 -44.42
N GLN A 758 -4.80 5.01 -43.57
CA GLN A 758 -6.25 4.95 -43.69
C GLN A 758 -6.90 6.26 -43.20
N ALA A 759 -7.76 6.84 -44.02
CA ALA A 759 -8.40 8.14 -43.72
C ALA A 759 -9.23 8.14 -42.40
N SER A 760 -9.83 7.01 -42.07
CA SER A 760 -10.57 6.79 -40.79
C SER A 760 -9.66 6.86 -39.58
N CYS A 761 -8.42 6.35 -39.67
CA CYS A 761 -7.44 6.36 -38.59
C CYS A 761 -6.75 7.73 -38.48
N ALA A 762 -6.38 8.30 -39.62
CA ALA A 762 -5.67 9.58 -39.70
C ALA A 762 -6.41 10.73 -38.99
N GLY A 763 -7.75 10.71 -38.94
CA GLY A 763 -8.56 11.74 -38.28
C GLY A 763 -8.27 11.85 -36.77
N CYS A 764 -8.24 10.72 -36.06
CA CYS A 764 -7.96 10.67 -34.62
C CYS A 764 -6.45 10.82 -34.35
N HIS A 765 -5.59 10.16 -35.13
CA HIS A 765 -4.14 10.15 -34.93
C HIS A 765 -3.51 11.54 -35.10
N ARG A 766 -4.04 12.39 -35.96
CA ARG A 766 -3.60 13.79 -36.11
C ARG A 766 -3.68 14.57 -34.79
N LYS A 767 -4.61 14.20 -33.90
CA LYS A 767 -4.77 14.82 -32.58
C LYS A 767 -3.99 14.07 -31.50
N LEU A 768 -3.99 12.71 -31.56
CA LEU A 768 -3.39 11.84 -30.55
C LEU A 768 -1.86 11.78 -30.61
N ASP A 769 -1.29 11.67 -31.81
CA ASP A 769 0.13 11.36 -31.98
C ASP A 769 1.09 12.52 -31.60
N PRO A 770 0.78 13.80 -31.94
CA PRO A 770 1.71 14.90 -31.69
C PRO A 770 2.21 14.99 -30.25
N PRO A 771 1.34 15.05 -29.20
CA PRO A 771 1.83 15.15 -27.83
C PRO A 771 2.54 13.87 -27.36
N GLY A 772 2.23 12.72 -27.94
CA GLY A 772 2.91 11.46 -27.64
C GLY A 772 4.33 11.42 -28.20
N PHE A 773 4.53 11.83 -29.44
CA PHE A 773 5.86 11.90 -30.06
C PHE A 773 6.80 12.88 -29.36
N LEU A 774 6.28 14.01 -28.86
CA LEU A 774 7.06 14.98 -28.09
C LEU A 774 7.68 14.40 -26.81
N LEU A 775 7.13 13.27 -26.31
CA LEU A 775 7.63 12.56 -25.13
C LEU A 775 8.48 11.32 -25.48
N GLU A 776 8.81 11.07 -26.76
CA GLU A 776 9.45 9.83 -27.21
C GLU A 776 10.93 9.72 -26.79
N ASN A 777 11.57 10.84 -26.42
CA ASN A 777 12.88 10.79 -25.79
C ASN A 777 12.88 10.14 -24.41
N TYR A 778 11.75 9.98 -23.74
CA TYR A 778 11.65 9.16 -22.54
C TYR A 778 11.34 7.71 -22.93
N ASP A 779 12.21 6.78 -22.57
CA ASP A 779 12.01 5.36 -22.83
C ASP A 779 10.85 4.75 -22.01
N ALA A 780 10.70 3.42 -22.02
CA ALA A 780 9.61 2.73 -21.33
C ALA A 780 9.71 2.75 -19.79
N ILE A 781 10.84 3.12 -19.21
CA ILE A 781 11.03 3.34 -17.76
C ILE A 781 11.24 4.82 -17.40
N GLY A 782 11.04 5.72 -18.37
CA GLY A 782 11.18 7.16 -18.18
C GLY A 782 12.62 7.69 -18.16
N GLN A 783 13.60 6.89 -18.61
CA GLN A 783 14.96 7.34 -18.80
C GLN A 783 15.08 8.10 -20.12
N TRP A 784 15.85 9.19 -20.11
CA TRP A 784 16.08 9.98 -21.33
C TRP A 784 17.01 9.27 -22.32
N ARG A 785 16.63 9.23 -23.61
CA ARG A 785 17.42 8.69 -24.71
C ARG A 785 17.46 9.62 -25.91
N GLU A 786 18.61 9.71 -26.60
CA GLU A 786 18.78 10.45 -27.85
C GLU A 786 18.60 9.54 -29.08
N THR A 787 18.78 8.21 -28.90
CA THR A 787 18.68 7.22 -29.95
C THR A 787 17.84 6.04 -29.50
N TYR A 788 17.18 5.36 -30.44
CA TYR A 788 16.55 4.07 -30.16
C TYR A 788 17.62 3.00 -29.92
N PRO A 789 17.39 2.03 -29.03
CA PRO A 789 18.31 0.92 -28.86
C PRO A 789 18.15 -0.12 -29.98
N ILE A 790 19.26 -0.55 -30.60
CA ILE A 790 19.30 -1.77 -31.41
C ILE A 790 19.75 -2.91 -30.51
N ARG A 791 18.89 -3.90 -30.34
CA ARG A 791 19.13 -5.08 -29.51
C ARG A 791 19.60 -6.24 -30.38
N SER A 792 20.67 -6.92 -29.97
CA SER A 792 21.18 -8.13 -30.60
C SER A 792 21.63 -9.12 -29.54
N ILE A 793 21.62 -10.41 -29.87
CA ILE A 793 22.15 -11.45 -28.97
C ILE A 793 23.58 -11.74 -29.40
N ASP A 794 24.54 -11.65 -28.45
CA ASP A 794 25.94 -11.99 -28.74
C ASP A 794 26.13 -13.52 -28.81
N THR A 795 27.31 -13.94 -29.19
CA THR A 795 27.68 -15.37 -29.32
C THR A 795 27.65 -16.14 -28.01
N ARG A 796 27.47 -15.45 -26.86
CA ARG A 796 27.36 -16.03 -25.52
C ARG A 796 25.90 -16.00 -25.01
N GLY A 797 24.94 -15.70 -25.88
CA GLY A 797 23.51 -15.60 -25.51
C GLY A 797 23.13 -14.38 -24.70
N ARG A 798 23.97 -13.33 -24.61
CA ARG A 798 23.69 -12.10 -23.85
C ARG A 798 23.12 -11.04 -24.77
N THR A 799 22.09 -10.32 -24.31
CA THR A 799 21.57 -9.14 -25.02
C THR A 799 22.62 -8.02 -25.00
N VAL A 800 23.01 -7.59 -26.20
CA VAL A 800 23.89 -6.42 -26.40
C VAL A 800 23.06 -5.31 -27.02
N THR A 801 23.14 -4.13 -26.43
CA THR A 801 22.42 -2.95 -26.92
C THR A 801 23.42 -1.97 -27.55
N LYS A 802 23.12 -1.52 -28.78
CA LYS A 802 23.89 -0.51 -29.50
C LYS A 802 23.01 0.69 -29.82
N PRO A 803 23.55 1.92 -29.92
CA PRO A 803 22.82 3.05 -30.45
C PRO A 803 22.26 2.78 -31.85
N GLY A 804 20.98 3.06 -32.04
CA GLY A 804 20.27 2.96 -33.31
C GLY A 804 19.94 4.33 -33.90
N PRO A 805 18.85 4.46 -34.65
CA PRO A 805 18.41 5.73 -35.22
C PRO A 805 18.18 6.79 -34.11
N ALA A 806 18.40 8.06 -34.45
CA ALA A 806 18.05 9.18 -33.59
C ALA A 806 16.53 9.22 -33.32
N VAL A 807 16.16 9.63 -32.12
CA VAL A 807 14.76 9.84 -31.78
C VAL A 807 14.29 11.14 -32.44
N ASP A 808 13.27 11.04 -33.30
CA ASP A 808 12.55 12.20 -33.82
C ASP A 808 11.32 12.49 -32.95
N ALA A 809 11.47 13.42 -32.03
CA ALA A 809 10.39 13.87 -31.15
C ALA A 809 9.64 15.10 -31.69
N THR A 810 9.90 15.55 -32.93
CA THR A 810 9.22 16.71 -33.50
C THR A 810 7.74 16.42 -33.77
N ALA A 811 6.88 17.40 -33.55
CA ALA A 811 5.46 17.28 -33.87
C ALA A 811 4.82 18.63 -34.19
N THR A 812 3.72 18.58 -34.95
CA THR A 812 2.86 19.73 -35.19
C THR A 812 1.54 19.52 -34.43
N MET A 813 1.25 20.41 -33.49
CA MET A 813 0.00 20.37 -32.74
C MET A 813 -1.21 20.68 -33.65
N PRO A 814 -2.44 20.30 -33.26
CA PRO A 814 -3.65 20.54 -34.09
C PRO A 814 -3.89 22.02 -34.48
N ASP A 815 -3.39 22.97 -33.71
CA ASP A 815 -3.46 24.40 -33.96
C ASP A 815 -2.37 24.92 -34.92
N GLY A 816 -1.51 24.02 -35.43
CA GLY A 816 -0.40 24.36 -36.32
C GLY A 816 0.92 24.68 -35.63
N THR A 817 0.96 24.71 -34.31
CA THR A 817 2.20 25.01 -33.55
C THR A 817 3.22 23.87 -33.73
N GLN A 818 4.41 24.20 -34.19
CA GLN A 818 5.51 23.24 -34.34
C GLN A 818 6.34 23.19 -33.07
N LEU A 819 6.52 21.98 -32.54
CA LEU A 819 7.26 21.68 -31.30
C LEU A 819 8.33 20.63 -31.60
N LYS A 820 9.44 20.64 -30.86
CA LYS A 820 10.61 19.80 -31.13
C LYS A 820 10.81 18.71 -30.08
N GLU A 821 10.45 18.91 -28.84
CA GLU A 821 10.72 18.01 -27.73
C GLU A 821 9.79 18.26 -26.52
N ALA A 822 9.95 17.46 -25.49
CA ALA A 822 9.16 17.54 -24.24
C ALA A 822 9.18 18.92 -23.57
N ARG A 823 10.30 19.66 -23.62
CA ARG A 823 10.38 21.03 -23.08
C ARG A 823 9.47 22.02 -23.81
N ASP A 824 9.34 21.84 -25.12
CA ASP A 824 8.41 22.67 -25.92
C ASP A 824 6.96 22.35 -25.57
N LEU A 825 6.64 21.08 -25.34
CA LEU A 825 5.32 20.68 -24.87
C LEU A 825 5.00 21.30 -23.49
N LYS A 826 5.96 21.32 -22.56
CA LYS A 826 5.79 22.02 -21.26
C LYS A 826 5.46 23.50 -21.48
N ARG A 827 6.22 24.19 -22.32
CA ARG A 827 5.99 25.62 -22.65
C ARG A 827 4.64 25.83 -23.34
N TYR A 828 4.24 24.95 -24.24
CA TYR A 828 2.93 24.97 -24.89
C TYR A 828 1.80 24.85 -23.89
N VAL A 829 1.89 23.93 -22.92
CA VAL A 829 0.89 23.79 -21.83
C VAL A 829 0.86 25.05 -20.97
N LEU A 830 2.01 25.61 -20.62
CA LEU A 830 2.11 26.84 -19.80
C LEU A 830 1.62 28.10 -20.53
N SER A 831 1.57 28.10 -21.86
CA SER A 831 0.96 29.20 -22.64
C SER A 831 -0.57 29.12 -22.68
N HIS A 832 -1.16 27.96 -22.26
CA HIS A 832 -2.61 27.75 -22.17
C HIS A 832 -2.97 27.14 -20.79
N PRO A 833 -2.63 27.83 -19.69
CA PRO A 833 -2.74 27.28 -18.35
C PRO A 833 -4.19 26.98 -17.93
N GLU A 834 -5.17 27.67 -18.52
CA GLU A 834 -6.60 27.44 -18.32
C GLU A 834 -7.03 26.03 -18.74
N ARG A 835 -6.43 25.45 -19.78
CA ARG A 835 -6.74 24.07 -20.22
C ARG A 835 -6.35 23.07 -19.16
N PHE A 836 -5.14 23.18 -18.61
CA PHE A 836 -4.68 22.35 -17.50
C PHE A 836 -5.52 22.58 -16.23
N GLY A 837 -5.83 23.82 -15.92
CA GLY A 837 -6.68 24.17 -14.77
C GLY A 837 -8.05 23.49 -14.84
N ARG A 838 -8.72 23.54 -15.99
CA ARG A 838 -10.00 22.87 -16.24
C ARG A 838 -9.89 21.34 -16.13
N ALA A 839 -8.85 20.73 -16.74
CA ALA A 839 -8.60 19.29 -16.64
C ALA A 839 -8.44 18.84 -15.18
N LEU A 840 -7.59 19.53 -14.42
CA LEU A 840 -7.34 19.21 -13.00
C LEU A 840 -8.62 19.40 -12.17
N THR A 841 -9.39 20.47 -12.43
CA THR A 841 -10.66 20.74 -11.73
C THR A 841 -11.70 19.64 -11.97
N GLU A 842 -11.87 19.18 -13.21
CA GLU A 842 -12.79 18.07 -13.51
C GLU A 842 -12.34 16.76 -12.86
N LYS A 843 -11.03 16.45 -12.84
CA LYS A 843 -10.50 15.25 -12.19
C LYS A 843 -10.68 15.30 -10.66
N LEU A 844 -10.46 16.46 -10.04
CA LEU A 844 -10.69 16.65 -8.61
C LEU A 844 -12.18 16.51 -8.26
N PHE A 845 -13.07 17.12 -9.07
CA PHE A 845 -14.51 16.99 -8.86
C PHE A 845 -14.99 15.56 -9.02
N LEU A 846 -14.56 14.87 -10.08
CA LEU A 846 -14.89 13.46 -10.32
C LEU A 846 -14.48 12.58 -9.14
N TYR A 847 -13.24 12.74 -8.66
CA TYR A 847 -12.74 12.00 -7.50
C TYR A 847 -13.52 12.34 -6.22
N ALA A 848 -13.82 13.61 -5.99
CA ALA A 848 -14.53 14.08 -4.80
C ALA A 848 -16.00 13.61 -4.75
N SER A 849 -16.70 13.73 -5.88
CA SER A 849 -18.13 13.43 -5.99
C SER A 849 -18.43 11.96 -6.36
N GLY A 850 -17.46 11.27 -7.00
CA GLY A 850 -17.67 9.92 -7.55
C GLY A 850 -18.55 9.87 -8.78
N ARG A 851 -18.71 10.99 -9.50
CA ARG A 851 -19.48 11.11 -10.74
C ARG A 851 -18.92 12.18 -11.67
N LEU A 852 -19.20 12.07 -12.95
CA LEU A 852 -18.89 13.15 -13.89
C LEU A 852 -19.77 14.39 -13.60
N PRO A 853 -19.24 15.60 -13.81
CA PRO A 853 -20.04 16.82 -13.75
C PRO A 853 -21.03 16.85 -14.94
N SER A 854 -22.25 17.29 -14.73
CA SER A 854 -23.16 17.65 -15.82
C SER A 854 -22.60 18.86 -16.61
N TYR A 855 -23.16 19.13 -17.77
CA TYR A 855 -22.72 20.28 -18.57
C TYR A 855 -22.79 21.61 -17.79
N ALA A 856 -23.88 21.84 -17.09
CA ALA A 856 -24.06 23.05 -16.27
C ALA A 856 -23.03 23.17 -15.15
N GLU A 857 -22.77 22.05 -14.43
CA GLU A 857 -21.78 22.00 -13.37
C GLU A 857 -20.36 22.18 -13.93
N ARG A 858 -20.05 21.56 -15.08
CA ARG A 858 -18.76 21.72 -15.76
C ARG A 858 -18.50 23.19 -16.12
N LYS A 859 -19.51 23.89 -16.61
CA LYS A 859 -19.43 25.32 -16.93
C LYS A 859 -19.10 26.18 -15.69
N GLN A 860 -19.76 25.86 -14.54
CA GLN A 860 -19.45 26.54 -13.26
C GLN A 860 -18.02 26.23 -12.77
N LEU A 861 -17.62 24.96 -12.81
CA LEU A 861 -16.29 24.50 -12.39
C LEU A 861 -15.18 25.12 -13.26
N HIS A 862 -15.40 25.22 -14.58
CA HIS A 862 -14.46 25.90 -15.49
C HIS A 862 -14.36 27.39 -15.18
N ALA A 863 -15.46 28.08 -14.89
CA ALA A 863 -15.41 29.50 -14.51
C ALA A 863 -14.63 29.75 -13.22
N ILE A 864 -14.76 28.83 -12.22
CA ILE A 864 -13.95 28.85 -11.00
C ILE A 864 -12.47 28.67 -11.34
N SER A 865 -12.14 27.65 -12.14
CA SER A 865 -10.77 27.37 -12.57
C SER A 865 -10.14 28.54 -13.30
N ASP A 866 -10.81 29.06 -14.33
CA ASP A 866 -10.28 30.14 -15.18
C ASP A 866 -10.00 31.41 -14.36
N LYS A 867 -10.90 31.76 -13.42
CA LYS A 867 -10.71 32.88 -12.51
C LYS A 867 -9.44 32.71 -11.65
N LEU A 868 -9.26 31.54 -11.06
CA LEU A 868 -8.11 31.27 -10.17
C LEU A 868 -6.80 31.16 -10.94
N VAL A 869 -6.81 30.58 -12.13
CA VAL A 869 -5.65 30.53 -13.02
C VAL A 869 -5.22 31.90 -13.46
N SER A 870 -6.16 32.80 -13.85
CA SER A 870 -5.86 34.15 -14.29
C SER A 870 -5.27 35.01 -13.17
N THR A 871 -5.65 34.78 -11.93
CA THR A 871 -5.12 35.46 -10.74
C THR A 871 -3.88 34.80 -10.15
N LYS A 872 -3.40 33.68 -10.75
CA LYS A 872 -2.30 32.86 -10.25
C LYS A 872 -2.50 32.41 -8.80
N ALA A 873 -3.75 32.13 -8.42
CA ALA A 873 -4.07 31.56 -7.12
C ALA A 873 -3.41 30.20 -6.93
N GLY A 874 -3.21 29.81 -5.67
CA GLY A 874 -2.58 28.53 -5.35
C GLY A 874 -3.49 27.33 -5.57
N PHE A 875 -2.89 26.15 -5.63
CA PHE A 875 -3.62 24.90 -5.84
C PHE A 875 -4.61 24.60 -4.70
N ARG A 876 -4.24 24.89 -3.45
CA ARG A 876 -5.14 24.73 -2.31
C ARG A 876 -6.37 25.64 -2.43
N ASP A 877 -6.22 26.85 -2.94
CA ASP A 877 -7.35 27.77 -3.18
C ASP A 877 -8.30 27.22 -4.23
N LEU A 878 -7.78 26.58 -5.29
CA LEU A 878 -8.59 25.90 -6.29
C LEU A 878 -9.38 24.74 -5.65
N LEU A 879 -8.72 23.91 -4.85
CA LEU A 879 -9.35 22.79 -4.16
C LEU A 879 -10.48 23.25 -3.22
N LEU A 880 -10.23 24.31 -2.44
CA LEU A 880 -11.22 24.90 -1.54
C LEU A 880 -12.39 25.52 -2.32
N ALA A 881 -12.14 26.19 -3.44
CA ALA A 881 -13.19 26.73 -4.27
C ALA A 881 -14.09 25.65 -4.91
N ILE A 882 -13.53 24.50 -5.27
CA ILE A 882 -14.31 23.32 -5.71
C ILE A 882 -15.19 22.83 -4.56
N ILE A 883 -14.65 22.71 -3.34
CA ILE A 883 -15.40 22.25 -2.15
C ILE A 883 -16.54 23.21 -1.78
N GLU A 884 -16.34 24.52 -1.95
CA GLU A 884 -17.37 25.55 -1.68
C GLU A 884 -18.39 25.67 -2.81
N SER A 885 -18.13 25.09 -3.98
CA SER A 885 -18.99 25.23 -5.16
C SER A 885 -20.35 24.52 -4.98
N GLU A 886 -21.36 25.06 -5.66
CA GLU A 886 -22.70 24.46 -5.71
C GLU A 886 -22.66 22.98 -6.21
N PRO A 887 -21.92 22.64 -7.30
CA PRO A 887 -21.78 21.26 -7.74
C PRO A 887 -21.29 20.26 -6.67
N PHE A 888 -20.44 20.71 -5.75
CA PHE A 888 -19.94 19.86 -4.66
C PHE A 888 -20.90 19.82 -3.46
N THR A 889 -21.51 20.94 -3.09
CA THR A 889 -22.35 21.06 -1.88
C THR A 889 -23.77 20.60 -2.06
N GLN A 890 -24.32 20.66 -3.27
CA GLN A 890 -25.67 20.16 -3.57
C GLN A 890 -25.66 18.66 -3.89
N ARG A 891 -26.85 18.03 -3.76
CA ARG A 891 -27.09 16.61 -4.13
C ARG A 891 -27.32 16.42 -5.60
#